data_aa0530521ded3aa2fd606480392adb68
#
_entry.id   aa0530521ded3aa2fd606480392adb68
#
_cell.length_a   1.000
_cell.length_b   1.000
_cell.length_c   1.000
_cell.angle_alpha   90.00
_cell.angle_beta   90.00
_cell.angle_gamma   90.00
#
_symmetry.space_group_name_H-M   'P 1'
#
loop_
_entity.id
_entity.type
_entity.pdbx_description
1 polymer ?
#
loop_
_entity_poly.entity_id
_entity_poly.type
_entity_poly.pdbx_seq_one_letter_code
_entity_poly.pdbx_strand_id
1 'polypeptide(L)'
;MKALPALALLLSLPALAAFAADKPAAKPLKLPELKYETYTLPNGLKVITHEDHRLPLVAVDLWYHVGPLNERPGRTGFAHLFEHMMFEGSEHVGEKAHIKYVQGAGATDVNGTTDFDRTNYFETVPSNQLELAMWLESDRMGFLLEGLDRVKLANQRDVVRNERRQGEGTPYDLGEEEMYHQLFPKQHPYYADVIGSHADVEAARINDVRDFHQQFYTPNNASIAIAGDFNPAQLKAMLTRYFGPIPTGPAVEKVTATTPPITQQKRVSVTDTVTLPRVSIAFLLPGSFAPGDADAQLISDVLGGSKASRLRQALVYKTQVAQSVNCSYNSLKLVSIMACDLTAKPGIKLDDLEATFWQQVKKLQTEGPTADELDAARTSDLTQKISGLQRLGGFGGVADTLDAYNQYTGDPGFLPKDIARYNAITPASMRDIAAKYLNTNQAVVISSVPGKKVVDDVPRSPETTDAEAKLTMPYTPQFETDQAWRKTAPAAGPALTFHLPVPTSFTLKNGLKVYLVHDSSLPVVSTSLISRAGGETNPADKPGIASFAAALLAEGTKTRSAIQVAEAAERLGTSLGVNTSMDGANASVNVLSNHADEALELLADVIRHPAFNPLDFERIRKQRVLAIQQESDSTQAMAIRVGPRLVYGDQPYGFASSGTKASLESLTREEVQAFWSAHYGPQDSALVFAGDITEPEARLLAEHVFGDWSATIQASVTLPPPPAPPTQRIIIVDKPGSPQTALYVIGLGIRSTTPDLPAINVMNYTLGGSFASRINMNLREEHGYTYGVQSLFMAYREGGPFYAGGLVRTDVTAPATREMMLEIHRILTDPPTPAELKMAKDASIQSIPGRFETAAATTAATANIFLLGRPLDYYSTLPDKYRVLTPEDITKAAQSTIHPDNLLILEVGDKTKIEPSLKQLNLAPIEYADPLGNLIQ
;
A
#
# COMPACT_ATOMS: atom_id res chain seq x y z
N MET A 1 49.01 52.59 57.27
CA MET A 1 48.43 52.54 58.63
C MET A 1 46.94 52.33 58.52
N LYS A 2 46.45 51.31 59.25
CA LYS A 2 45.07 50.99 59.56
C LYS A 2 44.20 50.40 58.43
N ALA A 3 44.12 49.10 58.43
CA ALA A 3 43.14 48.29 57.74
C ALA A 3 41.74 48.37 58.40
N LEU A 4 40.68 48.30 57.66
CA LEU A 4 39.33 48.03 58.11
C LEU A 4 38.84 46.78 57.40
N PRO A 5 38.11 45.80 58.00
CA PRO A 5 37.75 44.57 57.44
C PRO A 5 36.44 44.69 56.68
N ALA A 6 36.38 44.07 55.46
CA ALA A 6 35.16 43.89 54.73
C ALA A 6 34.33 42.72 55.31
N LEU A 7 33.09 43.03 55.67
CA LEU A 7 32.08 42.04 56.13
C LEU A 7 31.46 41.31 54.91
N ALA A 8 31.71 40.01 54.75
CA ALA A 8 31.12 39.19 53.77
C ALA A 8 29.73 38.75 54.23
N LEU A 9 28.69 39.21 53.52
CA LEU A 9 27.31 38.76 53.68
C LEU A 9 27.11 37.49 52.84
N LEU A 10 27.05 36.35 53.52
CA LEU A 10 26.66 35.07 52.91
C LEU A 10 25.15 35.05 52.67
N LEU A 11 24.72 35.27 51.43
CA LEU A 11 23.38 35.01 50.96
C LEU A 11 23.27 33.51 50.67
N SER A 12 22.56 32.77 51.48
CA SER A 12 22.14 31.39 51.24
C SER A 12 21.06 31.37 50.16
N LEU A 13 21.44 31.00 48.93
CA LEU A 13 20.48 30.57 47.90
C LEU A 13 20.03 29.16 48.26
N PRO A 14 18.70 28.84 48.20
CA PRO A 14 18.24 27.46 48.25
C PRO A 14 18.65 26.80 46.95
N ALA A 15 19.41 25.72 47.04
CA ALA A 15 19.67 24.82 45.90
C ALA A 15 18.33 24.24 45.43
N LEU A 16 17.81 24.70 44.29
CA LEU A 16 16.86 23.93 43.49
C LEU A 16 17.63 22.69 43.01
N ALA A 17 17.44 21.57 43.72
CA ALA A 17 17.76 20.27 43.18
C ALA A 17 16.79 20.03 42.02
N ALA A 18 17.23 20.31 40.81
CA ALA A 18 16.61 19.81 39.64
C ALA A 18 16.72 18.27 39.70
N PHE A 19 15.63 17.58 39.84
CA PHE A 19 15.53 16.15 39.55
C PHE A 19 15.82 16.00 38.06
N ALA A 20 17.09 15.87 37.71
CA ALA A 20 17.46 15.22 36.46
C ALA A 20 17.09 13.73 36.67
N ALA A 21 15.91 13.35 36.23
CA ALA A 21 15.65 11.93 36.06
C ALA A 21 16.74 11.41 35.13
N ASP A 22 17.52 10.42 35.58
CA ASP A 22 18.54 9.76 34.79
C ASP A 22 17.87 9.25 33.49
N LYS A 23 18.30 9.80 32.37
CA LYS A 23 17.85 9.34 31.04
C LYS A 23 18.28 7.89 30.93
N PRO A 24 17.37 6.93 30.58
CA PRO A 24 17.76 5.55 30.40
C PRO A 24 18.92 5.49 29.40
N ALA A 25 19.93 4.68 29.68
CA ALA A 25 21.01 4.46 28.74
C ALA A 25 20.43 3.76 27.49
N ALA A 26 20.75 4.27 26.30
CA ALA A 26 20.29 3.69 25.04
C ALA A 26 20.63 2.19 25.02
N LYS A 27 19.64 1.35 24.73
CA LYS A 27 19.83 -0.11 24.59
C LYS A 27 20.80 -0.37 23.43
N PRO A 28 21.81 -1.26 23.58
CA PRO A 28 22.61 -1.66 22.45
C PRO A 28 21.73 -2.40 21.43
N LEU A 29 21.74 -1.98 20.18
CA LEU A 29 21.01 -2.65 19.11
C LEU A 29 21.62 -4.04 18.89
N LYS A 30 20.79 -5.08 19.09
CA LYS A 30 21.13 -6.46 18.73
C LYS A 30 20.43 -6.77 17.42
N LEU A 31 21.21 -6.94 16.34
CA LEU A 31 20.65 -7.33 15.05
C LEU A 31 19.99 -8.70 15.14
N PRO A 32 18.80 -8.89 14.60
CA PRO A 32 18.15 -10.19 14.58
C PRO A 32 18.90 -11.16 13.66
N GLU A 33 18.96 -12.41 14.06
CA GLU A 33 19.45 -13.52 13.24
C GLU A 33 18.25 -14.17 12.55
N LEU A 34 18.23 -14.11 11.22
CA LEU A 34 17.22 -14.80 10.43
C LEU A 34 17.62 -16.27 10.29
N LYS A 35 17.07 -17.12 11.17
CA LYS A 35 17.29 -18.56 11.14
C LYS A 35 16.50 -19.17 10.00
N TYR A 36 17.13 -19.97 9.17
CA TYR A 36 16.47 -20.68 8.07
C TYR A 36 17.11 -22.05 7.84
N GLU A 37 16.33 -22.95 7.25
CA GLU A 37 16.82 -24.19 6.70
C GLU A 37 16.61 -24.21 5.19
N THR A 38 17.48 -24.89 4.45
CA THR A 38 17.33 -25.01 3.02
C THR A 38 17.72 -26.40 2.53
N TYR A 39 16.95 -26.91 1.56
CA TYR A 39 17.23 -28.15 0.84
C TYR A 39 16.61 -28.11 -0.54
N THR A 40 16.97 -29.06 -1.40
CA THR A 40 16.42 -29.18 -2.75
C THR A 40 15.72 -30.52 -2.91
N LEU A 41 14.50 -30.50 -3.45
CA LEU A 41 13.78 -31.74 -3.79
C LEU A 41 14.45 -32.44 -4.99
N PRO A 42 14.25 -33.75 -5.18
CA PRO A 42 14.86 -34.51 -6.29
C PRO A 42 14.56 -33.93 -7.68
N ASN A 43 13.42 -33.25 -7.85
CA ASN A 43 13.01 -32.60 -9.10
C ASN A 43 13.61 -31.19 -9.32
N GLY A 44 14.43 -30.71 -8.37
CA GLY A 44 15.13 -29.45 -8.49
C GLY A 44 14.49 -28.28 -7.76
N LEU A 45 13.30 -28.41 -7.18
CA LEU A 45 12.66 -27.32 -6.41
C LEU A 45 13.52 -26.99 -5.17
N LYS A 46 13.93 -25.74 -5.07
CA LYS A 46 14.62 -25.20 -3.91
C LYS A 46 13.63 -24.86 -2.83
N VAL A 47 13.83 -25.40 -1.61
CA VAL A 47 12.99 -25.12 -0.45
C VAL A 47 13.78 -24.33 0.57
N ILE A 48 13.16 -23.29 1.11
CA ILE A 48 13.70 -22.42 2.16
C ILE A 48 12.64 -22.32 3.27
N THR A 49 13.01 -22.56 4.54
CA THR A 49 12.04 -22.54 5.63
C THR A 49 12.54 -21.71 6.81
N HIS A 50 11.61 -20.95 7.41
CA HIS A 50 11.83 -20.17 8.62
C HIS A 50 10.72 -20.45 9.64
N GLU A 51 11.06 -21.11 10.75
CA GLU A 51 10.10 -21.47 11.80
C GLU A 51 9.89 -20.30 12.77
N ASP A 52 8.62 -19.87 12.93
CA ASP A 52 8.22 -18.76 13.79
C ASP A 52 6.82 -19.03 14.38
N HIS A 53 6.74 -19.21 15.69
CA HIS A 53 5.51 -19.54 16.43
C HIS A 53 4.87 -18.34 17.15
N ARG A 54 5.24 -17.08 16.81
CA ARG A 54 4.65 -15.88 17.43
C ARG A 54 3.14 -15.76 17.18
N LEU A 55 2.72 -16.11 15.97
CA LEU A 55 1.32 -16.13 15.55
C LEU A 55 1.01 -17.45 14.86
N PRO A 56 -0.23 -17.95 14.91
CA PRO A 56 -0.63 -19.18 14.22
C PRO A 56 -0.84 -18.93 12.72
N LEU A 57 0.15 -18.37 12.05
CA LEU A 57 0.17 -18.01 10.63
C LEU A 57 1.37 -18.65 9.95
N VAL A 58 1.20 -18.96 8.66
CA VAL A 58 2.30 -19.41 7.79
C VAL A 58 2.21 -18.66 6.45
N ALA A 59 3.29 -18.02 6.10
CA ALA A 59 3.48 -17.46 4.76
C ALA A 59 4.07 -18.51 3.84
N VAL A 60 3.52 -18.62 2.65
CA VAL A 60 4.06 -19.41 1.54
C VAL A 60 4.33 -18.43 0.41
N ASP A 61 5.54 -18.44 -0.12
CA ASP A 61 5.95 -17.61 -1.25
C ASP A 61 6.68 -18.50 -2.28
N LEU A 62 6.09 -18.64 -3.45
CA LEU A 62 6.62 -19.46 -4.54
C LEU A 62 7.12 -18.56 -5.65
N TRP A 63 8.44 -18.47 -5.82
CA TRP A 63 9.11 -17.70 -6.84
C TRP A 63 9.45 -18.54 -8.05
N TYR A 64 8.95 -18.15 -9.22
CA TYR A 64 9.45 -18.62 -10.52
C TYR A 64 10.47 -17.61 -11.03
N HIS A 65 11.65 -18.11 -11.42
CA HIS A 65 12.77 -17.28 -11.89
C HIS A 65 12.56 -16.87 -13.36
N VAL A 66 11.42 -16.25 -13.63
CA VAL A 66 10.97 -15.82 -14.96
C VAL A 66 10.17 -14.52 -14.85
N GLY A 67 10.43 -13.60 -15.77
CA GLY A 67 9.73 -12.31 -15.89
C GLY A 67 9.90 -11.77 -17.31
N PRO A 68 9.61 -10.49 -17.57
CA PRO A 68 9.92 -9.81 -18.83
C PRO A 68 11.34 -10.07 -19.35
N LEU A 69 12.29 -10.28 -18.44
CA LEU A 69 13.65 -10.72 -18.79
C LEU A 69 13.70 -11.90 -19.78
N ASN A 70 12.71 -12.79 -19.73
CA ASN A 70 12.64 -14.02 -20.52
C ASN A 70 11.68 -13.92 -21.72
N GLU A 71 11.03 -12.77 -21.90
CA GLU A 71 10.08 -12.57 -23.00
C GLU A 71 10.76 -12.43 -24.36
N ARG A 72 10.03 -12.76 -25.39
CA ARG A 72 10.49 -12.63 -26.78
C ARG A 72 9.95 -11.31 -27.38
N PRO A 73 10.67 -10.69 -28.30
CA PRO A 73 10.16 -9.53 -29.03
C PRO A 73 8.79 -9.81 -29.68
N GLY A 74 7.83 -8.90 -29.52
CA GLY A 74 6.44 -9.06 -29.96
C GLY A 74 5.58 -9.92 -29.02
N ARG A 75 6.03 -10.13 -27.79
CA ARG A 75 5.34 -10.84 -26.72
C ARG A 75 5.58 -10.15 -25.37
N THR A 76 5.58 -8.81 -25.36
CA THR A 76 5.71 -8.04 -24.13
C THR A 76 4.45 -8.15 -23.27
N GLY A 77 4.61 -8.19 -21.95
CA GLY A 77 3.54 -8.39 -20.99
C GLY A 77 3.11 -9.85 -20.85
N PHE A 78 3.86 -10.77 -21.44
CA PHE A 78 3.48 -12.18 -21.46
C PHE A 78 3.68 -12.86 -20.12
N ALA A 79 4.75 -12.52 -19.40
CA ALA A 79 4.99 -13.00 -18.04
C ALA A 79 3.88 -12.55 -17.08
N HIS A 80 3.43 -11.31 -17.20
CA HIS A 80 2.32 -10.77 -16.42
C HIS A 80 0.97 -11.38 -16.79
N LEU A 81 0.66 -11.54 -18.09
CA LEU A 81 -0.52 -12.27 -18.53
C LEU A 81 -0.52 -13.70 -17.97
N PHE A 82 0.67 -14.32 -17.92
CA PHE A 82 0.80 -15.67 -17.39
C PHE A 82 0.57 -15.70 -15.86
N GLU A 83 0.99 -14.68 -15.12
CA GLU A 83 0.63 -14.53 -13.70
C GLU A 83 -0.88 -14.65 -13.52
N HIS A 84 -1.68 -13.92 -14.31
CA HIS A 84 -3.15 -14.01 -14.27
C HIS A 84 -3.66 -15.40 -14.63
N MET A 85 -3.09 -16.04 -15.64
CA MET A 85 -3.51 -17.40 -16.06
C MET A 85 -3.36 -18.44 -14.95
N MET A 86 -2.41 -18.26 -14.04
CA MET A 86 -2.18 -19.16 -12.90
C MET A 86 -3.32 -19.16 -11.86
N PHE A 87 -4.24 -18.20 -11.92
CA PHE A 87 -5.43 -18.16 -11.06
C PHE A 87 -6.69 -18.73 -11.71
N GLU A 88 -6.65 -19.07 -13.01
CA GLU A 88 -7.80 -19.53 -13.78
C GLU A 88 -8.20 -20.99 -13.52
N GLY A 89 -7.51 -21.65 -12.59
CA GLY A 89 -7.73 -23.05 -12.22
C GLY A 89 -6.80 -24.01 -12.94
N SER A 90 -6.78 -25.24 -12.45
CA SER A 90 -5.94 -26.33 -12.90
C SER A 90 -6.78 -27.61 -13.01
N GLU A 91 -6.16 -28.76 -13.24
CA GLU A 91 -6.90 -30.03 -13.39
C GLU A 91 -7.81 -30.36 -12.20
N HIS A 92 -7.31 -30.11 -10.98
CA HIS A 92 -7.99 -30.50 -9.75
C HIS A 92 -8.59 -29.29 -8.98
N VAL A 93 -8.17 -28.09 -9.33
CA VAL A 93 -8.71 -26.83 -8.78
C VAL A 93 -9.64 -26.23 -9.82
N GLY A 94 -10.91 -26.16 -9.51
CA GLY A 94 -11.92 -25.64 -10.43
C GLY A 94 -11.61 -24.21 -10.89
N GLU A 95 -12.23 -23.81 -11.99
CA GLU A 95 -12.09 -22.46 -12.56
C GLU A 95 -12.32 -21.39 -11.48
N LYS A 96 -11.39 -20.45 -11.38
CA LYS A 96 -11.44 -19.32 -10.43
C LYS A 96 -11.59 -19.72 -8.96
N ALA A 97 -11.32 -21.00 -8.65
CA ALA A 97 -11.49 -21.51 -7.30
C ALA A 97 -10.28 -21.24 -6.38
N HIS A 98 -9.09 -21.01 -6.93
CA HIS A 98 -7.86 -20.80 -6.15
C HIS A 98 -8.05 -19.69 -5.10
N ILE A 99 -8.41 -18.49 -5.52
CA ILE A 99 -8.64 -17.36 -4.62
C ILE A 99 -9.78 -17.63 -3.63
N LYS A 100 -10.83 -18.30 -4.07
CA LYS A 100 -11.94 -18.70 -3.16
C LYS A 100 -11.48 -19.62 -2.04
N TYR A 101 -10.58 -20.55 -2.33
CA TYR A 101 -10.02 -21.44 -1.32
C TYR A 101 -9.16 -20.68 -0.32
N VAL A 102 -8.18 -19.89 -0.78
CA VAL A 102 -7.27 -19.20 0.14
C VAL A 102 -7.98 -18.12 0.96
N GLN A 103 -8.88 -17.35 0.35
CA GLN A 103 -9.68 -16.37 1.08
C GLN A 103 -10.66 -17.03 2.06
N GLY A 104 -11.29 -18.13 1.64
CA GLY A 104 -12.17 -18.92 2.51
C GLY A 104 -11.43 -19.57 3.68
N ALA A 105 -10.14 -19.82 3.53
CA ALA A 105 -9.25 -20.27 4.60
C ALA A 105 -8.84 -19.14 5.56
N GLY A 106 -9.17 -17.87 5.26
CA GLY A 106 -8.77 -16.72 6.06
C GLY A 106 -7.38 -16.19 5.74
N ALA A 107 -6.86 -16.51 4.57
CA ALA A 107 -5.56 -16.00 4.13
C ALA A 107 -5.54 -14.46 4.04
N THR A 108 -4.38 -13.92 4.32
CA THR A 108 -4.01 -12.52 4.10
C THR A 108 -2.87 -12.45 3.09
N ASP A 109 -2.55 -11.27 2.60
CA ASP A 109 -1.45 -11.02 1.65
C ASP A 109 -1.49 -11.90 0.38
N VAL A 110 -2.68 -12.34 -0.02
CA VAL A 110 -2.85 -13.21 -1.20
C VAL A 110 -2.64 -12.42 -2.46
N ASN A 111 -1.60 -12.75 -3.23
CA ASN A 111 -1.34 -12.11 -4.53
C ASN A 111 -0.46 -12.98 -5.44
N GLY A 112 -0.46 -12.63 -6.73
CA GLY A 112 0.61 -12.91 -7.67
C GLY A 112 1.25 -11.60 -8.07
N THR A 113 2.53 -11.61 -8.39
CA THR A 113 3.22 -10.42 -8.89
C THR A 113 4.28 -10.77 -9.90
N THR A 114 4.43 -9.90 -10.88
CA THR A 114 5.50 -9.99 -11.88
C THR A 114 6.39 -8.76 -11.78
N ASP A 115 7.68 -8.98 -11.64
CA ASP A 115 8.73 -7.99 -11.79
C ASP A 115 9.56 -8.34 -13.03
N PHE A 116 10.45 -7.48 -13.47
CA PHE A 116 11.29 -7.72 -14.65
C PHE A 116 12.03 -9.06 -14.63
N ASP A 117 12.40 -9.54 -13.44
CA ASP A 117 13.29 -10.68 -13.25
C ASP A 117 12.62 -11.93 -12.65
N ARG A 118 11.39 -11.81 -12.19
CA ARG A 118 10.69 -12.90 -11.50
C ARG A 118 9.17 -12.77 -11.57
N THR A 119 8.48 -13.89 -11.36
CA THR A 119 7.04 -13.93 -11.07
C THR A 119 6.84 -14.76 -9.82
N ASN A 120 6.14 -14.26 -8.81
CA ASN A 120 5.87 -15.00 -7.60
C ASN A 120 4.38 -15.02 -7.24
N TYR A 121 4.05 -15.99 -6.40
CA TYR A 121 2.71 -16.18 -5.85
C TYR A 121 2.86 -16.41 -4.37
N PHE A 122 2.09 -15.66 -3.59
CA PHE A 122 2.20 -15.75 -2.16
C PHE A 122 0.86 -15.61 -1.45
N GLU A 123 0.76 -16.27 -0.33
CA GLU A 123 -0.33 -16.15 0.63
C GLU A 123 0.20 -16.33 2.05
N THR A 124 -0.40 -15.61 2.99
CA THR A 124 -0.24 -15.86 4.43
C THR A 124 -1.50 -16.52 4.93
N VAL A 125 -1.42 -17.81 5.27
CA VAL A 125 -2.55 -18.61 5.72
C VAL A 125 -2.47 -18.89 7.22
N PRO A 126 -3.61 -19.13 7.89
CA PRO A 126 -3.60 -19.75 9.22
C PRO A 126 -2.85 -21.08 9.20
N SER A 127 -2.07 -21.40 10.25
CA SER A 127 -1.17 -22.56 10.24
C SER A 127 -1.89 -23.91 10.04
N ASN A 128 -3.17 -24.01 10.41
CA ASN A 128 -4.00 -25.18 10.14
C ASN A 128 -4.49 -25.30 8.69
N GLN A 129 -4.16 -24.35 7.82
CA GLN A 129 -4.50 -24.33 6.40
C GLN A 129 -3.26 -24.54 5.51
N LEU A 130 -2.09 -24.79 6.08
CA LEU A 130 -0.85 -24.95 5.33
C LEU A 130 -0.94 -26.05 4.26
N GLU A 131 -1.61 -27.17 4.55
CA GLU A 131 -1.78 -28.25 3.57
C GLU A 131 -2.62 -27.80 2.37
N LEU A 132 -3.61 -26.93 2.57
CA LEU A 132 -4.41 -26.34 1.49
C LEU A 132 -3.52 -25.46 0.58
N ALA A 133 -2.65 -24.62 1.15
CA ALA A 133 -1.71 -23.84 0.36
C ALA A 133 -0.75 -24.73 -0.46
N MET A 134 -0.19 -25.78 0.17
CA MET A 134 0.67 -26.73 -0.55
C MET A 134 -0.05 -27.43 -1.71
N TRP A 135 -1.31 -27.78 -1.51
CA TRP A 135 -2.15 -28.39 -2.57
C TRP A 135 -2.36 -27.43 -3.73
N LEU A 136 -2.75 -26.18 -3.43
CA LEU A 136 -3.05 -25.16 -4.43
C LEU A 136 -1.80 -24.82 -5.26
N GLU A 137 -0.69 -24.48 -4.57
CA GLU A 137 0.56 -24.10 -5.22
C GLU A 137 1.14 -25.23 -6.09
N SER A 138 1.13 -26.45 -5.58
CA SER A 138 1.63 -27.58 -6.35
C SER A 138 0.71 -27.97 -7.51
N ASP A 139 -0.61 -27.75 -7.38
CA ASP A 139 -1.54 -28.09 -8.45
C ASP A 139 -1.42 -27.13 -9.63
N ARG A 140 -1.30 -25.83 -9.37
CA ARG A 140 -1.04 -24.87 -10.45
C ARG A 140 0.35 -25.01 -11.08
N MET A 141 1.37 -25.45 -10.33
CA MET A 141 2.68 -25.76 -10.92
C MET A 141 2.64 -26.98 -11.85
N GLY A 142 1.98 -28.03 -11.42
CA GLY A 142 2.05 -29.32 -12.13
C GLY A 142 0.90 -29.57 -13.11
N PHE A 143 -0.26 -28.95 -12.94
CA PHE A 143 -1.52 -29.32 -13.60
C PHE A 143 -2.30 -28.13 -14.19
N LEU A 144 -1.66 -26.98 -14.37
CA LEU A 144 -2.30 -25.80 -14.97
C LEU A 144 -2.83 -26.07 -16.37
N LEU A 145 -2.04 -26.74 -17.18
CA LEU A 145 -2.29 -26.88 -18.61
C LEU A 145 -3.53 -27.70 -18.93
N GLU A 146 -3.91 -28.64 -18.06
CA GLU A 146 -5.12 -29.46 -18.19
C GLU A 146 -6.39 -28.61 -17.91
N GLY A 147 -6.28 -27.58 -17.10
CA GLY A 147 -7.35 -26.63 -16.84
C GLY A 147 -7.44 -25.46 -17.82
N LEU A 148 -6.51 -25.35 -18.75
CA LEU A 148 -6.37 -24.20 -19.63
C LEU A 148 -7.23 -24.32 -20.89
N ASP A 149 -7.95 -23.24 -21.26
CA ASP A 149 -8.67 -23.12 -22.51
C ASP A 149 -8.60 -21.71 -23.12
N ARG A 150 -9.10 -21.58 -24.36
CA ARG A 150 -9.05 -20.30 -25.08
C ARG A 150 -10.01 -19.25 -24.54
N VAL A 151 -11.10 -19.66 -23.89
CA VAL A 151 -12.08 -18.73 -23.31
C VAL A 151 -11.46 -18.02 -22.10
N LYS A 152 -10.79 -18.79 -21.23
CA LYS A 152 -10.03 -18.27 -20.08
C LYS A 152 -8.94 -17.30 -20.53
N LEU A 153 -8.16 -17.69 -21.56
CA LEU A 153 -7.14 -16.80 -22.11
C LEU A 153 -7.74 -15.51 -22.67
N ALA A 154 -8.85 -15.58 -23.41
CA ALA A 154 -9.51 -14.40 -23.95
C ALA A 154 -10.00 -13.47 -22.82
N ASN A 155 -10.57 -14.04 -21.75
CA ASN A 155 -10.99 -13.29 -20.57
C ASN A 155 -9.80 -12.61 -19.89
N GLN A 156 -8.69 -13.31 -19.67
CA GLN A 156 -7.53 -12.75 -19.00
C GLN A 156 -6.78 -11.71 -19.86
N ARG A 157 -6.78 -11.85 -21.18
CA ARG A 157 -6.32 -10.75 -22.05
C ARG A 157 -7.14 -9.48 -21.84
N ASP A 158 -8.47 -9.60 -21.73
CA ASP A 158 -9.33 -8.44 -21.45
C ASP A 158 -9.05 -7.84 -20.06
N VAL A 159 -8.86 -8.69 -19.04
CA VAL A 159 -8.54 -8.25 -17.67
C VAL A 159 -7.21 -7.48 -17.63
N VAL A 160 -6.12 -8.04 -18.17
CA VAL A 160 -4.80 -7.39 -18.24
C VAL A 160 -4.85 -6.10 -19.04
N ARG A 161 -5.59 -6.09 -20.16
CA ARG A 161 -5.77 -4.86 -20.95
C ARG A 161 -6.62 -3.80 -20.24
N ASN A 162 -7.55 -4.21 -19.38
CA ASN A 162 -8.29 -3.27 -18.52
C ASN A 162 -7.39 -2.69 -17.43
N GLU A 163 -6.51 -3.51 -16.86
CA GLU A 163 -5.48 -3.06 -15.93
C GLU A 163 -4.53 -2.05 -16.58
N ARG A 164 -4.04 -2.35 -17.80
CA ARG A 164 -3.24 -1.39 -18.58
C ARG A 164 -3.99 -0.07 -18.81
N ARG A 165 -5.29 -0.11 -19.18
CA ARG A 165 -6.11 1.10 -19.32
C ARG A 165 -6.25 1.86 -18.00
N GLN A 166 -6.27 1.14 -16.87
CA GLN A 166 -6.26 1.78 -15.55
C GLN A 166 -4.94 2.50 -15.31
N GLY A 167 -3.80 1.89 -15.63
CA GLY A 167 -2.48 2.54 -15.62
C GLY A 167 -2.47 3.76 -16.54
N GLU A 168 -2.86 3.60 -17.80
CA GLU A 168 -2.98 4.70 -18.77
C GLU A 168 -3.93 5.81 -18.30
N GLY A 169 -4.91 5.53 -17.44
CA GLY A 169 -5.75 6.52 -16.76
C GLY A 169 -5.03 7.28 -15.64
N THR A 170 -3.89 6.79 -15.18
CA THR A 170 -3.09 7.41 -14.12
C THR A 170 -2.30 8.59 -14.68
N PRO A 171 -2.19 9.71 -13.96
CA PRO A 171 -1.37 10.84 -14.36
C PRO A 171 0.10 10.46 -14.55
N TYR A 172 0.72 10.86 -15.64
CA TYR A 172 2.13 10.69 -16.02
C TYR A 172 2.58 9.27 -16.44
N ASP A 173 1.71 8.30 -16.50
CA ASP A 173 1.98 6.93 -16.89
C ASP A 173 2.67 6.82 -18.27
N LEU A 174 2.19 7.55 -19.28
CA LEU A 174 2.84 7.58 -20.60
C LEU A 174 4.29 8.06 -20.56
N GLY A 175 4.62 8.96 -19.66
CA GLY A 175 6.00 9.41 -19.47
C GLY A 175 6.90 8.33 -18.88
N GLU A 176 6.36 7.48 -18.02
CA GLU A 176 7.06 6.34 -17.44
C GLU A 176 7.33 5.27 -18.50
N GLU A 177 6.32 4.90 -19.30
CA GLU A 177 6.50 3.96 -20.42
C GLU A 177 7.55 4.47 -21.42
N GLU A 178 7.47 5.74 -21.82
CA GLU A 178 8.44 6.35 -22.74
C GLU A 178 9.86 6.36 -22.14
N MET A 179 9.98 6.47 -20.83
CA MET A 179 11.29 6.38 -20.15
C MET A 179 11.97 5.03 -20.40
N TYR A 180 11.24 3.91 -20.27
CA TYR A 180 11.77 2.58 -20.58
C TYR A 180 12.17 2.47 -22.06
N HIS A 181 11.34 2.98 -22.98
CA HIS A 181 11.64 3.00 -24.41
C HIS A 181 12.90 3.80 -24.76
N GLN A 182 13.21 4.82 -23.99
CA GLN A 182 14.43 5.61 -24.19
C GLN A 182 15.63 5.02 -23.45
N LEU A 183 15.47 4.39 -22.29
CA LEU A 183 16.57 3.74 -21.57
C LEU A 183 17.12 2.55 -22.34
N PHE A 184 16.24 1.78 -22.99
CA PHE A 184 16.61 0.50 -23.60
C PHE A 184 16.37 0.46 -25.10
N PRO A 185 17.18 -0.26 -25.89
CA PRO A 185 16.86 -0.56 -27.27
C PRO A 185 15.72 -1.57 -27.35
N LYS A 186 14.94 -1.53 -28.44
CA LYS A 186 13.74 -2.36 -28.63
C LYS A 186 13.93 -3.87 -28.43
N GLN A 187 15.14 -4.37 -28.59
CA GLN A 187 15.47 -5.79 -28.41
C GLN A 187 15.94 -6.12 -26.99
N HIS A 188 16.05 -5.12 -26.11
CA HIS A 188 16.43 -5.34 -24.73
C HIS A 188 15.25 -5.86 -23.93
N PRO A 189 15.42 -6.84 -23.02
CA PRO A 189 14.31 -7.40 -22.23
C PRO A 189 13.55 -6.36 -21.39
N TYR A 190 14.21 -5.28 -20.98
CA TYR A 190 13.60 -4.20 -20.17
C TYR A 190 13.07 -3.04 -21.02
N TYR A 191 12.88 -3.24 -22.35
CA TYR A 191 12.39 -2.17 -23.22
C TYR A 191 10.93 -1.77 -22.90
N ALA A 192 10.06 -2.75 -22.72
CA ALA A 192 8.68 -2.54 -22.32
C ALA A 192 8.54 -2.58 -20.79
N ASP A 193 7.50 -1.96 -20.27
CA ASP A 193 7.09 -2.18 -18.89
C ASP A 193 6.59 -3.64 -18.68
N VAL A 194 6.35 -4.00 -17.44
CA VAL A 194 5.95 -5.38 -17.08
C VAL A 194 4.59 -5.77 -17.67
N ILE A 195 3.65 -4.81 -17.79
CA ILE A 195 2.30 -5.09 -18.32
C ILE A 195 2.29 -5.29 -19.85
N GLY A 196 3.31 -4.81 -20.55
CA GLY A 196 3.46 -4.94 -21.99
C GLY A 196 2.46 -4.09 -22.81
N SER A 197 2.50 -4.23 -24.13
CA SER A 197 1.62 -3.47 -25.01
C SER A 197 0.25 -4.13 -25.20
N HIS A 198 -0.79 -3.33 -25.48
CA HIS A 198 -2.12 -3.85 -25.86
C HIS A 198 -2.05 -4.82 -27.04
N ALA A 199 -1.16 -4.54 -28.00
CA ALA A 199 -1.02 -5.36 -29.21
C ALA A 199 -0.41 -6.72 -28.89
N ASP A 200 0.65 -6.76 -28.08
CA ASP A 200 1.35 -8.00 -27.74
C ASP A 200 0.50 -8.89 -26.84
N VAL A 201 -0.18 -8.31 -25.83
CA VAL A 201 -1.11 -9.03 -24.96
C VAL A 201 -2.28 -9.62 -25.78
N GLU A 202 -2.88 -8.84 -26.71
CA GLU A 202 -3.96 -9.32 -27.57
C GLU A 202 -3.49 -10.40 -28.57
N ALA A 203 -2.21 -10.34 -28.97
CA ALA A 203 -1.63 -11.34 -29.86
C ALA A 203 -1.30 -12.68 -29.19
N ALA A 204 -1.39 -12.78 -27.86
CA ALA A 204 -1.12 -14.02 -27.12
C ALA A 204 -2.06 -15.16 -27.57
N ARG A 205 -1.48 -16.33 -27.79
CA ARG A 205 -2.18 -17.56 -28.21
C ARG A 205 -2.02 -18.64 -27.14
N ILE A 206 -2.95 -19.56 -27.10
CA ILE A 206 -2.96 -20.68 -26.15
C ILE A 206 -1.66 -21.52 -26.21
N ASN A 207 -1.09 -21.66 -27.39
CA ASN A 207 0.18 -22.37 -27.55
C ASN A 207 1.37 -21.59 -26.95
N ASP A 208 1.34 -20.26 -27.02
CA ASP A 208 2.37 -19.42 -26.40
C ASP A 208 2.34 -19.61 -24.88
N VAL A 209 1.13 -19.67 -24.28
CA VAL A 209 0.93 -19.90 -22.84
C VAL A 209 1.45 -21.28 -22.44
N ARG A 210 1.10 -22.33 -23.21
CA ARG A 210 1.59 -23.68 -22.97
C ARG A 210 3.13 -23.74 -23.00
N ASP A 211 3.72 -23.18 -24.05
CA ASP A 211 5.17 -23.25 -24.27
C ASP A 211 5.91 -22.47 -23.15
N PHE A 212 5.34 -21.36 -22.71
CA PHE A 212 5.90 -20.56 -21.62
C PHE A 212 5.85 -21.31 -20.27
N HIS A 213 4.71 -21.97 -19.95
CA HIS A 213 4.61 -22.81 -18.78
C HIS A 213 5.65 -23.94 -18.79
N GLN A 214 5.69 -24.71 -19.86
CA GLN A 214 6.59 -25.87 -19.98
C GLN A 214 8.07 -25.47 -19.88
N GLN A 215 8.41 -24.27 -20.32
CA GLN A 215 9.78 -23.77 -20.28
C GLN A 215 10.17 -23.22 -18.90
N PHE A 216 9.28 -22.49 -18.22
CA PHE A 216 9.66 -21.65 -17.10
C PHE A 216 8.99 -22.01 -15.78
N TYR A 217 7.77 -22.56 -15.79
CA TYR A 217 6.99 -22.84 -14.57
C TYR A 217 7.20 -24.28 -14.09
N THR A 218 8.45 -24.58 -13.78
CA THR A 218 8.89 -25.95 -13.44
C THR A 218 9.68 -25.94 -12.14
N PRO A 219 9.71 -27.07 -11.38
CA PRO A 219 10.37 -27.12 -10.08
C PRO A 219 11.82 -26.65 -10.08
N ASN A 220 12.59 -27.02 -11.12
CA ASN A 220 14.02 -26.66 -11.21
C ASN A 220 14.26 -25.21 -11.61
N ASN A 221 13.23 -24.43 -11.93
CA ASN A 221 13.29 -22.99 -12.16
C ASN A 221 12.51 -22.21 -11.09
N ALA A 222 12.31 -22.81 -9.93
CA ALA A 222 11.52 -22.21 -8.85
C ALA A 222 12.20 -22.39 -7.48
N SER A 223 11.89 -21.48 -6.57
CA SER A 223 12.14 -21.62 -5.15
C SER A 223 10.87 -21.34 -4.35
N ILE A 224 10.71 -22.02 -3.22
CA ILE A 224 9.59 -21.82 -2.32
C ILE A 224 10.11 -21.49 -0.92
N ALA A 225 9.74 -20.32 -0.41
CA ALA A 225 10.00 -19.91 0.95
C ALA A 225 8.75 -20.09 1.81
N ILE A 226 8.92 -20.71 2.98
CA ILE A 226 7.84 -20.93 3.94
C ILE A 226 8.28 -20.41 5.30
N ALA A 227 7.55 -19.40 5.80
CA ALA A 227 7.85 -18.76 7.07
C ALA A 227 6.65 -18.80 8.01
N GLY A 228 6.84 -19.22 9.28
CA GLY A 228 5.77 -19.16 10.28
C GLY A 228 5.62 -20.41 11.14
N ASP A 229 4.38 -20.64 11.60
CA ASP A 229 4.02 -21.67 12.56
C ASP A 229 3.76 -23.02 11.90
N PHE A 230 4.79 -23.84 11.78
CA PHE A 230 4.71 -25.19 11.24
C PHE A 230 5.65 -26.16 11.97
N ASN A 231 5.39 -27.46 11.82
CA ASN A 231 6.34 -28.51 12.23
C ASN A 231 7.26 -28.86 11.05
N PRO A 232 8.59 -28.73 11.15
CA PRO A 232 9.51 -28.96 10.04
C PRO A 232 9.43 -30.36 9.40
N ALA A 233 9.24 -31.40 10.20
CA ALA A 233 9.14 -32.76 9.68
C ALA A 233 7.83 -32.98 8.89
N GLN A 234 6.71 -32.44 9.38
CA GLN A 234 5.43 -32.49 8.68
C GLN A 234 5.46 -31.68 7.39
N LEU A 235 6.02 -30.47 7.45
CA LEU A 235 6.18 -29.61 6.26
C LEU A 235 7.02 -30.31 5.18
N LYS A 236 8.15 -30.92 5.56
CA LYS A 236 8.98 -31.66 4.60
C LYS A 236 8.25 -32.84 3.97
N ALA A 237 7.43 -33.55 4.75
CA ALA A 237 6.58 -34.63 4.22
C ALA A 237 5.52 -34.10 3.25
N MET A 238 4.87 -32.97 3.57
CA MET A 238 3.92 -32.29 2.66
C MET A 238 4.59 -31.88 1.36
N LEU A 239 5.71 -31.17 1.42
CA LEU A 239 6.45 -30.73 0.22
C LEU A 239 6.88 -31.90 -0.65
N THR A 240 7.33 -33.00 -0.04
CA THR A 240 7.68 -34.22 -0.77
C THR A 240 6.45 -34.83 -1.43
N ARG A 241 5.31 -34.86 -0.76
CA ARG A 241 4.04 -35.39 -1.29
C ARG A 241 3.48 -34.56 -2.43
N TYR A 242 3.42 -33.22 -2.22
CA TYR A 242 2.73 -32.32 -3.15
C TYR A 242 3.61 -31.93 -4.33
N PHE A 243 4.85 -31.54 -4.13
CA PHE A 243 5.75 -31.07 -5.18
C PHE A 243 6.68 -32.18 -5.73
N GLY A 244 7.06 -33.16 -4.93
CA GLY A 244 8.03 -34.19 -5.33
C GLY A 244 7.66 -34.95 -6.62
N PRO A 245 6.38 -35.29 -6.87
CA PRO A 245 5.98 -35.98 -8.09
C PRO A 245 6.00 -35.12 -9.37
N ILE A 246 6.09 -33.81 -9.26
CA ILE A 246 6.10 -32.90 -10.42
C ILE A 246 7.43 -33.09 -11.18
N PRO A 247 7.39 -33.34 -12.52
CA PRO A 247 8.59 -33.60 -13.27
C PRO A 247 9.53 -32.38 -13.32
N THR A 248 10.83 -32.64 -13.39
CA THR A 248 11.85 -31.63 -13.69
C THR A 248 11.62 -31.09 -15.10
N GLY A 249 11.60 -29.77 -15.25
CA GLY A 249 11.50 -29.11 -16.55
C GLY A 249 12.82 -29.01 -17.31
N PRO A 250 12.81 -28.41 -18.50
CA PRO A 250 14.02 -28.11 -19.25
C PRO A 250 14.92 -27.13 -18.49
N ALA A 251 16.20 -27.16 -18.78
CA ALA A 251 17.12 -26.15 -18.27
C ALA A 251 16.76 -24.77 -18.84
N VAL A 252 16.68 -23.77 -17.96
CA VAL A 252 16.47 -22.38 -18.38
C VAL A 252 17.84 -21.74 -18.63
N GLU A 253 18.03 -21.23 -19.85
CA GLU A 253 19.24 -20.50 -20.18
C GLU A 253 19.32 -19.19 -19.41
N LYS A 254 20.49 -18.91 -18.86
CA LYS A 254 20.76 -17.65 -18.18
C LYS A 254 20.75 -16.51 -19.19
N VAL A 255 19.86 -15.57 -19.04
CA VAL A 255 19.84 -14.36 -19.85
C VAL A 255 21.07 -13.50 -19.53
N THR A 256 21.83 -13.16 -20.54
CA THR A 256 23.07 -12.36 -20.46
C THR A 256 23.02 -11.17 -21.42
N ALA A 257 21.85 -10.54 -21.53
CA ALA A 257 21.71 -9.37 -22.40
C ALA A 257 22.66 -8.25 -21.94
N THR A 258 23.36 -7.68 -22.87
CA THR A 258 24.23 -6.52 -22.61
C THR A 258 23.42 -5.25 -22.78
N THR A 259 23.32 -4.44 -21.73
CA THR A 259 22.70 -3.12 -21.80
C THR A 259 23.69 -2.13 -22.43
N PRO A 260 23.39 -1.56 -23.62
CA PRO A 260 24.26 -0.55 -24.21
C PRO A 260 24.30 0.70 -23.33
N PRO A 261 25.46 1.30 -23.10
CA PRO A 261 25.57 2.54 -22.35
C PRO A 261 24.91 3.68 -23.14
N ILE A 262 24.19 4.55 -22.42
CA ILE A 262 23.72 5.81 -22.98
C ILE A 262 24.93 6.74 -23.03
N THR A 263 25.28 7.21 -24.23
CA THR A 263 26.47 8.06 -24.48
C THR A 263 26.08 9.49 -24.88
N GLN A 264 24.80 9.73 -25.18
CA GLN A 264 24.23 11.03 -25.51
C GLN A 264 22.89 11.17 -24.80
N GLN A 265 22.66 12.32 -24.19
CA GLN A 265 21.37 12.62 -23.54
C GLN A 265 20.21 12.41 -24.52
N LYS A 266 19.18 11.72 -24.06
CA LYS A 266 17.93 11.55 -24.81
C LYS A 266 16.86 12.42 -24.17
N ARG A 267 16.08 13.13 -25.00
CA ARG A 267 15.00 14.01 -24.55
C ARG A 267 13.73 13.75 -25.35
N VAL A 268 12.64 13.52 -24.63
CA VAL A 268 11.31 13.34 -25.22
C VAL A 268 10.29 14.17 -24.44
N SER A 269 9.31 14.69 -25.16
CA SER A 269 8.14 15.35 -24.55
C SER A 269 6.90 14.56 -24.93
N VAL A 270 6.13 14.18 -23.91
CA VAL A 270 4.84 13.53 -24.04
C VAL A 270 3.72 14.46 -23.55
N THR A 271 2.55 14.39 -24.18
CA THR A 271 1.36 15.10 -23.70
C THR A 271 0.50 14.15 -22.88
N ASP A 272 0.03 14.62 -21.74
CA ASP A 272 -0.83 13.85 -20.86
C ASP A 272 -1.98 14.71 -20.31
N THR A 273 -3.07 14.07 -19.92
CA THR A 273 -4.24 14.73 -19.31
C THR A 273 -3.95 15.01 -17.83
N VAL A 274 -3.01 15.91 -17.59
CA VAL A 274 -2.54 16.30 -16.25
C VAL A 274 -2.66 17.80 -16.06
N THR A 275 -2.85 18.20 -14.80
CA THR A 275 -2.94 19.63 -14.44
C THR A 275 -1.56 20.30 -14.40
N LEU A 276 -0.53 19.59 -13.97
CA LEU A 276 0.82 20.14 -13.77
C LEU A 276 1.84 19.44 -14.67
N PRO A 277 2.80 20.17 -15.25
CA PRO A 277 3.88 19.53 -16.00
C PRO A 277 4.91 18.88 -15.06
N ARG A 278 5.53 17.78 -15.53
CA ARG A 278 6.58 17.04 -14.82
C ARG A 278 7.79 16.83 -15.73
N VAL A 279 8.98 16.89 -15.16
CA VAL A 279 10.19 16.35 -15.78
C VAL A 279 10.68 15.16 -14.98
N SER A 280 10.90 14.04 -15.66
CA SER A 280 11.49 12.81 -15.14
C SER A 280 12.89 12.65 -15.73
N ILE A 281 13.89 12.40 -14.86
CA ILE A 281 15.29 12.27 -15.26
C ILE A 281 15.78 10.92 -14.77
N ALA A 282 16.14 10.04 -15.71
CA ALA A 282 16.50 8.66 -15.42
C ALA A 282 17.91 8.29 -15.87
N PHE A 283 18.50 7.33 -15.16
CA PHE A 283 19.86 6.82 -15.36
C PHE A 283 19.89 5.29 -15.23
N LEU A 284 20.81 4.67 -15.95
CA LEU A 284 21.20 3.27 -15.79
C LEU A 284 22.35 3.16 -14.79
N LEU A 285 22.22 2.27 -13.82
CA LEU A 285 23.12 2.08 -12.68
C LEU A 285 23.52 0.59 -12.55
N PRO A 286 24.51 0.23 -11.71
CA PRO A 286 24.87 -1.16 -11.52
C PRO A 286 23.67 -2.04 -11.19
N GLY A 287 23.65 -3.27 -11.73
CA GLY A 287 22.60 -4.23 -11.43
C GLY A 287 22.62 -4.69 -9.97
N SER A 288 21.55 -5.34 -9.55
CA SER A 288 21.32 -5.82 -8.17
C SER A 288 22.54 -6.55 -7.62
N PHE A 289 22.92 -6.18 -6.40
CA PHE A 289 24.07 -6.71 -5.66
C PHE A 289 25.44 -6.56 -6.36
N ALA A 290 25.53 -5.89 -7.50
CA ALA A 290 26.79 -5.55 -8.12
C ALA A 290 27.53 -4.44 -7.34
N PRO A 291 28.86 -4.28 -7.49
CA PRO A 291 29.59 -3.19 -6.85
C PRO A 291 29.04 -1.81 -7.23
N GLY A 292 28.63 -1.03 -6.23
CA GLY A 292 28.04 0.30 -6.40
C GLY A 292 26.50 0.32 -6.40
N ASP A 293 25.81 -0.82 -6.36
CA ASP A 293 24.36 -0.93 -6.26
C ASP A 293 23.83 -0.29 -4.97
N ALA A 294 24.37 -0.67 -3.81
CA ALA A 294 23.97 -0.08 -2.53
C ALA A 294 24.30 1.42 -2.43
N ASP A 295 25.42 1.87 -3.01
CA ASP A 295 25.73 3.30 -3.12
C ASP A 295 24.66 4.04 -3.93
N ALA A 296 24.20 3.44 -5.05
CA ALA A 296 23.19 4.01 -5.93
C ALA A 296 21.83 4.15 -5.24
N GLN A 297 21.42 3.17 -4.43
CA GLN A 297 20.22 3.27 -3.59
C GLN A 297 20.32 4.48 -2.66
N LEU A 298 21.39 4.59 -1.88
CA LEU A 298 21.53 5.71 -0.93
C LEU A 298 21.70 7.07 -1.65
N ILE A 299 22.24 7.10 -2.87
CA ILE A 299 22.27 8.31 -3.71
C ILE A 299 20.86 8.76 -4.05
N SER A 300 19.96 7.85 -4.42
CA SER A 300 18.56 8.15 -4.71
C SER A 300 17.88 8.75 -3.47
N ASP A 301 18.09 8.16 -2.30
CA ASP A 301 17.52 8.64 -1.03
C ASP A 301 18.01 10.05 -0.67
N VAL A 302 19.30 10.30 -0.75
CA VAL A 302 19.91 11.63 -0.49
C VAL A 302 19.42 12.68 -1.48
N LEU A 303 19.21 12.33 -2.75
CA LEU A 303 18.74 13.26 -3.76
C LEU A 303 17.25 13.60 -3.61
N GLY A 304 16.36 12.63 -3.46
CA GLY A 304 14.92 12.88 -3.53
C GLY A 304 14.03 11.92 -2.74
N GLY A 305 14.56 10.94 -2.00
CA GLY A 305 13.79 9.91 -1.33
C GLY A 305 13.05 10.39 -0.07
N SER A 306 13.46 11.49 0.56
CA SER A 306 12.92 11.92 1.84
C SER A 306 12.52 13.41 1.87
N LYS A 307 11.90 13.84 2.99
CA LYS A 307 11.51 15.25 3.19
C LYS A 307 12.75 16.16 3.32
N ALA A 308 13.83 15.69 3.93
CA ALA A 308 15.08 16.42 4.08
C ALA A 308 16.05 16.24 2.90
N SER A 309 15.69 15.49 1.87
CA SER A 309 16.52 15.27 0.67
C SER A 309 16.86 16.55 -0.07
N ARG A 310 18.01 16.59 -0.74
CA ARG A 310 18.59 17.79 -1.34
C ARG A 310 17.66 18.51 -2.33
N LEU A 311 17.01 17.75 -3.21
CA LEU A 311 16.10 18.30 -4.22
C LEU A 311 14.82 18.84 -3.59
N ARG A 312 14.26 18.16 -2.59
CA ARG A 312 13.08 18.67 -1.87
C ARG A 312 13.41 19.94 -1.12
N GLN A 313 14.54 19.99 -0.42
CA GLN A 313 14.99 21.22 0.24
C GLN A 313 15.12 22.37 -0.76
N ALA A 314 15.76 22.13 -1.92
CA ALA A 314 15.99 23.17 -2.92
C ALA A 314 14.71 23.63 -3.61
N LEU A 315 13.89 22.70 -4.11
CA LEU A 315 12.78 22.97 -5.02
C LEU A 315 11.44 23.19 -4.30
N VAL A 316 11.21 22.52 -3.16
CA VAL A 316 9.93 22.59 -2.44
C VAL A 316 9.96 23.59 -1.29
N TYR A 317 11.06 23.61 -0.53
CA TYR A 317 11.17 24.46 0.66
C TYR A 317 11.81 25.82 0.37
N LYS A 318 12.96 25.88 -0.30
CA LYS A 318 13.70 27.13 -0.55
C LYS A 318 13.12 27.95 -1.69
N THR A 319 13.08 27.38 -2.88
CA THR A 319 12.60 28.13 -4.07
C THR A 319 11.08 28.01 -4.27
N GLN A 320 10.46 26.99 -3.74
CA GLN A 320 9.02 26.70 -3.83
C GLN A 320 8.49 26.59 -5.28
N VAL A 321 9.34 26.19 -6.22
CA VAL A 321 8.99 26.05 -7.66
C VAL A 321 8.41 24.66 -7.98
N ALA A 322 8.70 23.65 -7.20
CA ALA A 322 8.12 22.32 -7.35
C ALA A 322 6.91 22.10 -6.44
N GLN A 323 5.91 21.39 -6.96
CA GLN A 323 4.80 20.81 -6.19
C GLN A 323 5.27 19.59 -5.43
N SER A 324 5.99 18.69 -6.11
CA SER A 324 6.56 17.49 -5.55
C SER A 324 7.91 17.15 -6.18
N VAL A 325 8.69 16.41 -5.44
CA VAL A 325 9.96 15.79 -5.86
C VAL A 325 9.99 14.39 -5.31
N ASN A 326 10.36 13.42 -6.14
CA ASN A 326 10.61 12.05 -5.73
C ASN A 326 11.78 11.49 -6.54
N CYS A 327 12.72 10.80 -5.90
CA CYS A 327 13.69 9.96 -6.57
C CYS A 327 13.47 8.52 -6.12
N SER A 328 13.48 7.60 -7.05
CA SER A 328 13.33 6.16 -6.83
C SER A 328 14.49 5.40 -7.44
N TYR A 329 14.78 4.26 -6.88
CA TYR A 329 15.78 3.33 -7.36
C TYR A 329 15.15 1.95 -7.53
N ASN A 330 15.16 1.45 -8.75
CA ASN A 330 14.68 0.10 -9.07
C ASN A 330 15.88 -0.81 -9.32
N SER A 331 16.18 -1.68 -8.37
CA SER A 331 17.31 -2.61 -8.41
C SER A 331 16.93 -3.85 -9.21
N LEU A 332 17.51 -4.02 -10.40
CA LEU A 332 17.20 -5.08 -11.36
C LEU A 332 18.44 -5.88 -11.69
N LYS A 333 18.28 -7.13 -12.14
CA LYS A 333 19.35 -8.10 -12.34
C LYS A 333 20.40 -7.68 -13.38
N LEU A 334 19.98 -7.19 -14.54
CA LEU A 334 20.91 -6.82 -15.63
C LEU A 334 21.50 -5.42 -15.41
N VAL A 335 20.67 -4.48 -15.04
CA VAL A 335 21.01 -3.07 -14.83
C VAL A 335 19.89 -2.42 -14.05
N SER A 336 20.21 -1.62 -13.04
CA SER A 336 19.23 -0.91 -12.23
C SER A 336 18.90 0.45 -12.83
N ILE A 337 17.76 1.00 -12.44
CA ILE A 337 17.24 2.28 -12.92
C ILE A 337 17.06 3.22 -11.72
N MET A 338 17.64 4.41 -11.79
CA MET A 338 17.30 5.52 -10.90
C MET A 338 16.52 6.55 -11.69
N ALA A 339 15.38 6.98 -11.20
CA ALA A 339 14.55 8.04 -11.78
C ALA A 339 14.21 9.10 -10.74
N CYS A 340 14.27 10.37 -11.15
CA CYS A 340 13.85 11.51 -10.33
C CYS A 340 12.73 12.28 -11.03
N ASP A 341 11.57 12.36 -10.38
CA ASP A 341 10.37 13.06 -10.84
C ASP A 341 10.23 14.41 -10.17
N LEU A 342 10.18 15.46 -10.97
CA LEU A 342 10.07 16.84 -10.51
C LEU A 342 8.80 17.45 -11.12
N THR A 343 7.73 17.60 -10.32
CA THR A 343 6.46 18.21 -10.78
C THR A 343 6.48 19.70 -10.53
N ALA A 344 6.36 20.49 -11.57
CA ALA A 344 6.42 21.95 -11.50
C ALA A 344 5.11 22.55 -10.98
N LYS A 345 5.20 23.69 -10.28
CA LYS A 345 4.01 24.51 -9.99
C LYS A 345 3.57 25.30 -11.24
N PRO A 346 2.33 25.79 -11.26
CA PRO A 346 1.83 26.56 -12.40
C PRO A 346 2.76 27.73 -12.78
N GLY A 347 3.04 27.86 -14.08
CA GLY A 347 3.90 28.94 -14.60
C GLY A 347 5.40 28.74 -14.48
N ILE A 348 5.85 27.67 -13.84
CA ILE A 348 7.27 27.33 -13.71
C ILE A 348 7.71 26.47 -14.91
N LYS A 349 8.86 26.78 -15.46
CA LYS A 349 9.45 26.02 -16.57
C LYS A 349 10.13 24.75 -16.03
N LEU A 350 9.99 23.66 -16.75
CA LEU A 350 10.66 22.40 -16.40
C LEU A 350 12.20 22.55 -16.41
N ASP A 351 12.75 23.39 -17.30
CA ASP A 351 14.17 23.68 -17.37
C ASP A 351 14.75 24.27 -16.05
N ASP A 352 13.93 25.04 -15.29
CA ASP A 352 14.35 25.62 -14.01
C ASP A 352 14.50 24.53 -12.94
N LEU A 353 13.59 23.51 -12.95
CA LEU A 353 13.68 22.36 -12.07
C LEU A 353 14.88 21.49 -12.43
N GLU A 354 15.05 21.22 -13.72
CA GLU A 354 16.16 20.44 -14.24
C GLU A 354 17.53 21.11 -13.94
N ALA A 355 17.64 22.41 -14.10
CA ALA A 355 18.86 23.13 -13.75
C ALA A 355 19.22 22.96 -12.27
N THR A 356 18.22 23.00 -11.38
CA THR A 356 18.43 22.74 -9.94
C THR A 356 18.81 21.28 -9.69
N PHE A 357 18.21 20.32 -10.40
CA PHE A 357 18.59 18.91 -10.33
C PHE A 357 20.08 18.74 -10.64
N TRP A 358 20.53 19.24 -11.77
CA TRP A 358 21.94 19.14 -12.18
C TRP A 358 22.89 19.85 -11.21
N GLN A 359 22.44 20.92 -10.57
CA GLN A 359 23.21 21.60 -9.54
C GLN A 359 23.43 20.70 -8.32
N GLN A 360 22.38 19.98 -7.86
CA GLN A 360 22.49 19.06 -6.72
C GLN A 360 23.32 17.82 -7.08
N VAL A 361 23.12 17.25 -8.27
CA VAL A 361 23.95 16.15 -8.78
C VAL A 361 25.40 16.56 -8.84
N LYS A 362 25.71 17.76 -9.36
CA LYS A 362 27.10 18.26 -9.43
C LYS A 362 27.74 18.37 -8.05
N LYS A 363 27.01 18.84 -7.04
CA LYS A 363 27.51 18.87 -5.66
C LYS A 363 27.82 17.45 -5.16
N LEU A 364 26.92 16.51 -5.41
CA LEU A 364 27.14 15.12 -5.01
C LEU A 364 28.37 14.50 -5.70
N GLN A 365 28.57 14.79 -6.98
CA GLN A 365 29.74 14.34 -7.77
C GLN A 365 31.07 14.93 -7.28
N THR A 366 31.06 16.13 -6.70
CA THR A 366 32.29 16.83 -6.29
C THR A 366 32.59 16.71 -4.81
N GLU A 367 31.58 16.73 -3.97
CA GLU A 367 31.67 16.81 -2.51
C GLU A 367 31.26 15.49 -1.83
N GLY A 368 30.43 14.66 -2.48
CA GLY A 368 29.74 13.52 -1.88
C GLY A 368 28.57 13.94 -0.98
N PRO A 369 27.95 13.00 -0.27
CA PRO A 369 27.01 13.30 0.80
C PRO A 369 27.78 13.81 2.03
N THR A 370 27.09 14.54 2.91
CA THR A 370 27.59 14.82 4.26
C THR A 370 27.55 13.56 5.11
N ALA A 371 28.25 13.53 6.24
CA ALA A 371 28.19 12.41 7.16
C ALA A 371 26.77 12.18 7.66
N ASP A 372 26.05 13.27 8.01
CA ASP A 372 24.68 13.20 8.51
C ASP A 372 23.70 12.64 7.46
N GLU A 373 23.82 13.03 6.17
CA GLU A 373 23.01 12.50 5.08
C GLU A 373 23.24 11.00 4.89
N LEU A 374 24.52 10.56 4.93
CA LEU A 374 24.86 9.15 4.79
C LEU A 374 24.37 8.32 5.98
N ASP A 375 24.58 8.80 7.20
CA ASP A 375 24.18 8.09 8.41
C ASP A 375 22.62 8.00 8.51
N ALA A 376 21.90 9.04 8.15
CA ALA A 376 20.44 9.04 8.08
C ALA A 376 19.92 8.02 7.04
N ALA A 377 20.48 8.02 5.83
CA ALA A 377 20.08 7.08 4.78
C ALA A 377 20.36 5.62 5.17
N ARG A 378 21.52 5.33 5.80
CA ARG A 378 21.85 4.00 6.33
C ARG A 378 20.91 3.56 7.45
N THR A 379 20.62 4.45 8.41
CA THR A 379 19.73 4.14 9.53
C THR A 379 18.32 3.87 9.03
N SER A 380 17.86 4.61 8.02
CA SER A 380 16.58 4.38 7.36
C SER A 380 16.52 3.00 6.68
N ASP A 381 17.53 2.65 5.88
CA ASP A 381 17.64 1.33 5.22
C ASP A 381 17.66 0.19 6.25
N LEU A 382 18.49 0.31 7.30
CA LEU A 382 18.57 -0.68 8.37
C LEU A 382 17.22 -0.85 9.09
N THR A 383 16.55 0.26 9.43
CA THR A 383 15.24 0.24 10.10
C THR A 383 14.21 -0.44 9.20
N GLN A 384 14.20 -0.15 7.90
CA GLN A 384 13.30 -0.76 6.94
C GLN A 384 13.52 -2.28 6.84
N LYS A 385 14.77 -2.73 6.68
CA LYS A 385 15.12 -4.15 6.62
C LYS A 385 14.70 -4.91 7.89
N ILE A 386 14.99 -4.36 9.07
CA ILE A 386 14.63 -5.01 10.33
C ILE A 386 13.10 -4.99 10.56
N SER A 387 12.44 -3.87 10.23
CA SER A 387 10.98 -3.76 10.35
C SER A 387 10.24 -4.71 9.41
N GLY A 388 10.78 -4.99 8.23
CA GLY A 388 10.25 -5.97 7.28
C GLY A 388 10.16 -7.38 7.89
N LEU A 389 11.13 -7.77 8.71
CA LEU A 389 11.16 -9.07 9.38
C LEU A 389 10.04 -9.30 10.41
N GLN A 390 9.24 -8.30 10.74
CA GLN A 390 8.05 -8.46 11.56
C GLN A 390 6.97 -9.26 10.83
N ARG A 391 6.91 -9.14 9.48
CA ARG A 391 5.93 -9.84 8.64
C ARG A 391 6.48 -11.18 8.17
N LEU A 392 5.64 -12.19 8.20
CA LEU A 392 5.97 -13.52 7.68
C LEU A 392 5.94 -13.53 6.15
N GLY A 393 4.91 -12.92 5.57
CA GLY A 393 4.66 -12.89 4.12
C GLY A 393 4.49 -11.47 3.57
N GLY A 394 4.02 -11.40 2.32
CA GLY A 394 3.88 -10.16 1.57
C GLY A 394 5.23 -9.54 1.20
N PHE A 395 5.19 -8.41 0.51
CA PHE A 395 6.41 -7.72 0.06
C PHE A 395 7.34 -7.32 1.20
N GLY A 396 8.59 -7.75 1.13
CA GLY A 396 9.62 -7.48 2.13
C GLY A 396 9.41 -8.22 3.46
N GLY A 397 8.48 -9.17 3.53
CA GLY A 397 8.36 -10.11 4.65
C GLY A 397 9.47 -11.16 4.65
N VAL A 398 9.49 -12.02 5.65
CA VAL A 398 10.55 -13.02 5.81
C VAL A 398 10.64 -13.96 4.62
N ALA A 399 9.50 -14.52 4.15
CA ALA A 399 9.50 -15.45 3.02
C ALA A 399 10.02 -14.79 1.75
N ASP A 400 9.49 -13.61 1.38
CA ASP A 400 9.93 -12.83 0.23
C ASP A 400 11.41 -12.44 0.31
N THR A 401 11.88 -12.01 1.48
CA THR A 401 13.30 -11.66 1.70
C THR A 401 14.23 -12.86 1.50
N LEU A 402 13.85 -14.04 1.98
CA LEU A 402 14.64 -15.27 1.81
C LEU A 402 14.71 -15.70 0.35
N ASP A 403 13.61 -15.63 -0.39
CA ASP A 403 13.59 -15.94 -1.83
C ASP A 403 14.33 -14.90 -2.67
N ALA A 404 14.20 -13.61 -2.35
CA ALA A 404 14.94 -12.55 -3.03
C ALA A 404 16.46 -12.75 -2.89
N TYR A 405 16.94 -12.97 -1.67
CA TYR A 405 18.37 -13.25 -1.47
C TYR A 405 18.79 -14.55 -2.17
N ASN A 406 17.98 -15.60 -2.14
CA ASN A 406 18.26 -16.83 -2.89
C ASN A 406 18.40 -16.57 -4.38
N GLN A 407 17.45 -15.85 -4.99
CA GLN A 407 17.47 -15.60 -6.45
C GLN A 407 18.64 -14.73 -6.89
N TYR A 408 18.90 -13.64 -6.17
CA TYR A 408 19.89 -12.65 -6.62
C TYR A 408 21.31 -12.95 -6.14
N THR A 409 21.49 -13.66 -5.02
CA THR A 409 22.83 -13.92 -4.43
C THR A 409 23.16 -15.41 -4.33
N GLY A 410 22.17 -16.29 -4.40
CA GLY A 410 22.32 -17.73 -4.15
C GLY A 410 22.39 -18.08 -2.66
N ASP A 411 22.26 -17.13 -1.75
CA ASP A 411 22.38 -17.28 -0.31
C ASP A 411 21.15 -16.70 0.39
N PRO A 412 20.13 -17.49 0.78
CA PRO A 412 18.95 -16.98 1.50
C PRO A 412 19.28 -16.19 2.78
N GLY A 413 20.40 -16.52 3.44
CA GLY A 413 20.89 -15.86 4.64
C GLY A 413 21.73 -14.60 4.40
N PHE A 414 21.60 -13.93 3.27
CA PHE A 414 22.47 -12.82 2.88
C PHE A 414 22.30 -11.55 3.71
N LEU A 415 21.22 -11.43 4.50
CA LEU A 415 20.87 -10.21 5.26
C LEU A 415 22.05 -9.60 6.05
N PRO A 416 22.85 -10.35 6.86
CA PRO A 416 24.01 -9.76 7.55
C PRO A 416 25.06 -9.20 6.60
N LYS A 417 25.28 -9.85 5.44
CA LYS A 417 26.21 -9.41 4.40
C LYS A 417 25.67 -8.18 3.70
N ASP A 418 24.37 -8.11 3.48
CA ASP A 418 23.72 -6.95 2.90
C ASP A 418 23.83 -5.73 3.82
N ILE A 419 23.52 -5.87 5.10
CA ILE A 419 23.72 -4.81 6.10
C ILE A 419 25.20 -4.38 6.11
N ALA A 420 26.14 -5.32 6.03
CA ALA A 420 27.57 -5.00 5.96
C ALA A 420 27.96 -4.22 4.70
N ARG A 421 27.33 -4.50 3.54
CA ARG A 421 27.51 -3.73 2.29
C ARG A 421 27.15 -2.25 2.52
N TYR A 422 25.98 -1.98 3.08
CA TYR A 422 25.52 -0.61 3.35
C TYR A 422 26.40 0.09 4.40
N ASN A 423 26.85 -0.64 5.42
CA ASN A 423 27.75 -0.10 6.44
C ASN A 423 29.14 0.24 5.87
N ALA A 424 29.59 -0.40 4.81
CA ALA A 424 30.87 -0.15 4.16
C ALA A 424 30.86 1.08 3.23
N ILE A 425 29.69 1.63 2.86
CA ILE A 425 29.57 2.80 2.00
C ILE A 425 30.24 4.01 2.67
N THR A 426 30.87 4.84 1.90
CA THR A 426 31.53 6.06 2.34
C THR A 426 31.06 7.27 1.52
N PRO A 427 31.21 8.51 2.00
CA PRO A 427 30.96 9.67 1.17
C PRO A 427 31.78 9.68 -0.12
N ALA A 428 32.97 9.09 -0.11
CA ALA A 428 33.83 8.98 -1.28
C ALA A 428 33.28 7.96 -2.29
N SER A 429 32.82 6.77 -1.84
CA SER A 429 32.24 5.77 -2.74
C SER A 429 30.97 6.28 -3.43
N MET A 430 30.07 6.93 -2.69
CA MET A 430 28.87 7.56 -3.27
C MET A 430 29.21 8.67 -4.26
N ARG A 431 30.20 9.53 -3.93
CA ARG A 431 30.70 10.55 -4.87
C ARG A 431 31.18 9.93 -6.15
N ASP A 432 31.97 8.85 -6.07
CA ASP A 432 32.60 8.20 -7.23
C ASP A 432 31.54 7.50 -8.10
N ILE A 433 30.52 6.87 -7.50
CA ILE A 433 29.37 6.31 -8.24
C ILE A 433 28.57 7.43 -8.92
N ALA A 434 28.25 8.53 -8.20
CA ALA A 434 27.55 9.67 -8.79
C ALA A 434 28.34 10.29 -9.96
N ALA A 435 29.67 10.43 -9.82
CA ALA A 435 30.54 10.95 -10.89
C ALA A 435 30.60 10.02 -12.10
N LYS A 436 30.51 8.71 -11.90
CA LYS A 436 30.57 7.71 -12.98
C LYS A 436 29.25 7.60 -13.75
N TYR A 437 28.12 7.65 -13.08
CA TYR A 437 26.83 7.27 -13.69
C TYR A 437 25.84 8.42 -13.87
N LEU A 438 25.88 9.49 -13.07
CA LEU A 438 24.91 10.57 -13.13
C LEU A 438 25.37 11.75 -14.00
N ASN A 439 25.76 11.48 -15.23
CA ASN A 439 26.24 12.50 -16.15
C ASN A 439 25.15 12.94 -17.14
N THR A 440 25.19 14.17 -17.58
CA THR A 440 24.19 14.74 -18.51
C THR A 440 24.05 13.92 -19.80
N ASN A 441 25.15 13.45 -20.35
CA ASN A 441 25.14 12.63 -21.56
C ASN A 441 24.63 11.19 -21.35
N GLN A 442 24.48 10.75 -20.09
CA GLN A 442 23.93 9.42 -19.72
C GLN A 442 22.46 9.47 -19.32
N ALA A 443 21.86 10.67 -19.28
CA ALA A 443 20.50 10.87 -18.82
C ALA A 443 19.46 10.64 -19.92
N VAL A 444 18.33 10.08 -19.53
CA VAL A 444 17.06 10.15 -20.24
C VAL A 444 16.19 11.17 -19.54
N VAL A 445 15.67 12.14 -20.30
CA VAL A 445 14.82 13.23 -19.78
C VAL A 445 13.48 13.18 -20.49
N ILE A 446 12.43 12.92 -19.73
CA ILE A 446 11.05 12.90 -20.20
C ILE A 446 10.32 14.12 -19.64
N SER A 447 9.68 14.89 -20.52
CA SER A 447 8.83 16.02 -20.15
C SER A 447 7.37 15.65 -20.38
N SER A 448 6.62 15.38 -19.32
CA SER A 448 5.17 15.18 -19.40
C SER A 448 4.46 16.52 -19.22
N VAL A 449 3.77 16.96 -20.25
CA VAL A 449 3.12 18.28 -20.29
C VAL A 449 1.61 18.18 -20.47
N PRO A 450 0.84 19.12 -19.87
CA PRO A 450 -0.61 19.17 -20.05
C PRO A 450 -1.03 19.19 -21.51
N GLY A 451 -1.93 18.29 -21.90
CA GLY A 451 -2.42 18.19 -23.27
C GLY A 451 -3.32 16.98 -23.48
N LYS A 452 -3.62 16.71 -24.74
CA LYS A 452 -4.40 15.52 -25.07
C LYS A 452 -3.54 14.27 -24.91
N LYS A 453 -3.97 13.36 -24.07
CA LYS A 453 -3.38 12.02 -23.95
C LYS A 453 -3.74 11.19 -25.18
N VAL A 454 -2.75 10.53 -25.75
CA VAL A 454 -2.93 9.59 -26.86
C VAL A 454 -2.40 8.25 -26.40
N VAL A 455 -3.29 7.27 -26.32
CA VAL A 455 -2.97 5.89 -25.97
C VAL A 455 -3.23 5.00 -27.17
N ASP A 456 -2.36 4.03 -27.37
CA ASP A 456 -2.52 3.01 -28.37
C ASP A 456 -3.41 1.89 -27.81
N ASP A 457 -4.42 1.51 -28.57
CA ASP A 457 -5.28 0.38 -28.25
C ASP A 457 -5.59 -0.39 -29.52
N VAL A 458 -5.92 -1.65 -29.38
CA VAL A 458 -6.26 -2.54 -30.52
C VAL A 458 -7.65 -3.15 -30.31
N PRO A 459 -8.38 -3.46 -31.39
CA PRO A 459 -9.65 -4.17 -31.28
C PRO A 459 -9.48 -5.53 -30.59
N ARG A 460 -10.50 -5.91 -29.81
CA ARG A 460 -10.59 -7.24 -29.25
C ARG A 460 -10.61 -8.28 -30.37
N SER A 461 -9.83 -9.35 -30.24
CA SER A 461 -9.89 -10.49 -31.14
C SER A 461 -11.25 -11.17 -31.03
N PRO A 462 -11.82 -11.65 -32.14
CA PRO A 462 -13.07 -12.41 -32.11
C PRO A 462 -12.95 -13.59 -31.14
N GLU A 463 -14.01 -13.88 -30.41
CA GLU A 463 -14.08 -15.07 -29.58
C GLU A 463 -14.00 -16.32 -30.48
N THR A 464 -13.29 -17.34 -30.01
CA THR A 464 -13.17 -18.60 -30.70
C THR A 464 -14.48 -19.39 -30.58
N THR A 465 -14.80 -20.18 -31.60
CA THR A 465 -15.94 -21.07 -31.54
C THR A 465 -15.72 -22.15 -30.46
N ASP A 466 -16.79 -22.75 -29.95
CA ASP A 466 -16.74 -23.83 -28.95
C ASP A 466 -15.81 -24.98 -29.34
N ALA A 467 -15.72 -25.31 -30.65
CA ALA A 467 -14.84 -26.35 -31.17
C ALA A 467 -13.35 -26.05 -30.97
N GLU A 468 -12.99 -24.76 -30.84
CA GLU A 468 -11.62 -24.32 -30.65
C GLU A 468 -11.35 -23.93 -29.19
N ALA A 469 -12.35 -23.93 -28.30
CA ALA A 469 -12.26 -23.47 -26.94
C ALA A 469 -11.27 -24.29 -26.08
N LYS A 470 -11.18 -25.59 -26.32
CA LYS A 470 -10.30 -26.48 -25.57
C LYS A 470 -8.99 -26.74 -26.32
N LEU A 471 -7.89 -26.66 -25.55
CA LEU A 471 -6.59 -27.04 -26.03
C LEU A 471 -6.50 -28.57 -26.13
N THR A 472 -6.20 -29.11 -27.33
CA THR A 472 -5.80 -30.51 -27.45
C THR A 472 -4.30 -30.58 -27.17
N MET A 473 -3.95 -31.01 -25.99
CA MET A 473 -2.56 -31.07 -25.52
C MET A 473 -1.81 -32.19 -26.25
N PRO A 474 -0.73 -31.89 -26.97
CA PRO A 474 0.19 -32.92 -27.46
C PRO A 474 1.13 -33.43 -26.36
N TYR A 475 1.11 -32.80 -25.18
CA TYR A 475 1.95 -33.13 -24.05
C TYR A 475 1.09 -33.68 -22.91
N THR A 476 1.42 -34.87 -22.46
CA THR A 476 0.84 -35.46 -21.25
C THR A 476 1.96 -35.48 -20.20
N PRO A 477 1.84 -34.74 -19.09
CA PRO A 477 2.82 -34.84 -18.03
C PRO A 477 2.95 -36.28 -17.55
N GLN A 478 4.17 -36.75 -17.42
CA GLN A 478 4.41 -38.09 -16.88
C GLN A 478 4.78 -37.94 -15.42
N PHE A 479 3.83 -38.23 -14.51
CA PHE A 479 4.05 -38.29 -13.10
C PHE A 479 4.44 -39.71 -12.68
N GLU A 480 5.40 -39.82 -11.76
CA GLU A 480 5.89 -41.10 -11.25
C GLU A 480 4.86 -41.82 -10.40
N THR A 481 3.85 -41.11 -9.85
CA THR A 481 2.84 -41.63 -8.94
C THR A 481 1.43 -41.22 -9.37
N ASP A 482 0.41 -42.06 -8.97
CA ASP A 482 -0.99 -41.68 -9.15
C ASP A 482 -1.33 -40.42 -8.33
N GLN A 483 -1.89 -39.41 -8.96
CA GLN A 483 -2.29 -38.12 -8.39
C GLN A 483 -3.80 -38.03 -8.13
N ALA A 484 -4.55 -39.13 -8.21
CA ALA A 484 -6.02 -39.15 -8.05
C ALA A 484 -6.49 -38.52 -6.71
N TRP A 485 -5.67 -38.58 -5.67
CA TRP A 485 -5.95 -37.95 -4.38
C TRP A 485 -6.05 -36.42 -4.44
N ARG A 486 -5.50 -35.75 -5.46
CA ARG A 486 -5.59 -34.31 -5.66
C ARG A 486 -6.98 -33.80 -5.97
N LYS A 487 -7.89 -34.66 -6.42
CA LYS A 487 -9.28 -34.30 -6.76
C LYS A 487 -10.09 -33.77 -5.58
N THR A 488 -9.59 -33.96 -4.38
CA THR A 488 -10.26 -33.46 -3.17
C THR A 488 -9.34 -32.50 -2.44
N ALA A 489 -9.80 -31.25 -2.25
CA ALA A 489 -9.08 -30.26 -1.46
C ALA A 489 -8.85 -30.78 -0.03
N PRO A 490 -7.66 -30.57 0.55
CA PRO A 490 -7.38 -30.93 1.93
C PRO A 490 -8.35 -30.26 2.90
N ALA A 491 -8.77 -30.98 3.92
CA ALA A 491 -9.51 -30.39 5.02
C ALA A 491 -8.58 -29.53 5.88
N ALA A 492 -9.13 -28.50 6.51
CA ALA A 492 -8.41 -27.73 7.52
C ALA A 492 -7.91 -28.66 8.64
N GLY A 493 -6.72 -28.39 9.13
CA GLY A 493 -6.21 -28.98 10.35
C GLY A 493 -7.06 -28.64 11.59
N PRO A 494 -6.66 -29.08 12.79
CA PRO A 494 -7.37 -28.75 14.03
C PRO A 494 -7.63 -27.24 14.15
N ALA A 495 -8.78 -26.89 14.74
CA ALA A 495 -9.11 -25.49 14.96
C ALA A 495 -8.02 -24.78 15.79
N LEU A 496 -7.58 -23.64 15.31
CA LEU A 496 -6.56 -22.85 15.99
C LEU A 496 -7.13 -22.21 17.26
N THR A 497 -6.36 -22.33 18.32
CA THR A 497 -6.55 -21.54 19.54
C THR A 497 -5.44 -20.52 19.59
N PHE A 498 -5.80 -19.26 19.48
CA PHE A 498 -4.80 -18.18 19.57
C PHE A 498 -5.23 -17.17 20.64
N HIS A 499 -4.23 -16.61 21.29
CA HIS A 499 -4.42 -15.56 22.27
C HIS A 499 -3.92 -14.25 21.68
N LEU A 500 -4.85 -13.39 21.33
CA LEU A 500 -4.51 -12.05 20.86
C LEU A 500 -3.99 -11.20 22.02
N PRO A 501 -3.02 -10.33 21.77
CA PRO A 501 -2.53 -9.44 22.80
C PRO A 501 -3.65 -8.48 23.24
N VAL A 502 -3.90 -8.44 24.55
CA VAL A 502 -4.76 -7.43 25.17
C VAL A 502 -3.86 -6.31 25.68
N PRO A 503 -4.02 -5.07 25.23
CA PRO A 503 -3.18 -3.99 25.68
C PRO A 503 -3.25 -3.79 27.19
N THR A 504 -2.12 -3.62 27.85
CA THR A 504 -2.10 -3.05 29.20
C THR A 504 -2.33 -1.53 29.10
N SER A 505 -2.86 -0.94 30.16
CA SER A 505 -3.12 0.50 30.15
C SER A 505 -2.92 1.15 31.49
N PHE A 506 -2.49 2.41 31.47
CA PHE A 506 -2.44 3.29 32.62
C PHE A 506 -2.78 4.72 32.19
N THR A 507 -2.98 5.59 33.18
CA THR A 507 -3.29 7.01 32.92
C THR A 507 -2.30 7.88 33.66
N LEU A 508 -1.73 8.87 32.96
CA LEU A 508 -0.88 9.88 33.58
C LEU A 508 -1.72 10.84 34.45
N LYS A 509 -1.07 11.59 35.34
CA LYS A 509 -1.76 12.53 36.23
C LYS A 509 -2.54 13.61 35.51
N ASN A 510 -2.10 13.98 34.30
CA ASN A 510 -2.78 14.97 33.46
C ASN A 510 -3.96 14.42 32.65
N GLY A 511 -4.27 13.12 32.79
CA GLY A 511 -5.39 12.45 32.12
C GLY A 511 -5.05 11.75 30.82
N LEU A 512 -3.80 11.82 30.32
CA LEU A 512 -3.38 11.10 29.12
C LEU A 512 -3.44 9.59 29.37
N LYS A 513 -4.20 8.87 28.54
CA LYS A 513 -4.23 7.40 28.55
C LYS A 513 -3.02 6.87 27.82
N VAL A 514 -2.41 5.83 28.38
CA VAL A 514 -1.28 5.14 27.75
C VAL A 514 -1.65 3.67 27.61
N TYR A 515 -1.45 3.13 26.42
CA TYR A 515 -1.66 1.72 26.09
C TYR A 515 -0.33 1.11 25.66
N LEU A 516 -0.13 -0.15 26.02
CA LEU A 516 1.10 -0.88 25.71
C LEU A 516 0.79 -2.31 25.28
N VAL A 517 1.42 -2.73 24.17
CA VAL A 517 1.56 -4.14 23.79
C VAL A 517 3.05 -4.44 23.67
N HIS A 518 3.60 -5.16 24.66
CA HIS A 518 5.02 -5.53 24.70
C HIS A 518 5.30 -6.74 23.81
N ASP A 519 6.27 -6.62 22.89
CA ASP A 519 6.84 -7.70 22.07
C ASP A 519 8.33 -7.42 21.83
N SER A 520 9.21 -8.24 22.39
CA SER A 520 10.67 -8.11 22.26
C SER A 520 11.29 -9.06 21.22
N SER A 521 10.48 -9.64 20.33
CA SER A 521 10.96 -10.57 19.29
C SER A 521 11.92 -9.90 18.30
N LEU A 522 11.67 -8.64 17.99
CA LEU A 522 12.53 -7.80 17.15
C LEU A 522 12.79 -6.44 17.83
N PRO A 523 13.94 -5.82 17.62
CA PRO A 523 14.31 -4.56 18.26
C PRO A 523 13.61 -3.36 17.60
N VAL A 524 12.29 -3.38 17.55
CA VAL A 524 11.45 -2.34 16.91
C VAL A 524 10.41 -1.83 17.90
N VAL A 525 10.22 -0.52 17.95
CA VAL A 525 9.17 0.15 18.72
C VAL A 525 8.36 1.02 17.80
N SER A 526 7.06 0.80 17.79
CA SER A 526 6.07 1.69 17.19
C SER A 526 5.39 2.51 18.28
N THR A 527 5.32 3.82 18.08
CA THR A 527 4.65 4.73 19.01
C THR A 527 3.68 5.63 18.24
N SER A 528 2.49 5.79 18.77
CA SER A 528 1.44 6.64 18.18
C SER A 528 0.77 7.48 19.27
N LEU A 529 0.65 8.77 19.03
CA LEU A 529 -0.30 9.60 19.76
C LEU A 529 -1.55 9.77 18.88
N ILE A 530 -2.67 9.31 19.37
CA ILE A 530 -3.98 9.45 18.73
C ILE A 530 -4.81 10.47 19.48
N SER A 531 -5.43 11.42 18.77
CA SER A 531 -6.34 12.43 19.33
C SER A 531 -7.68 12.38 18.58
N ARG A 532 -8.79 12.70 19.29
CA ARG A 532 -10.11 12.81 18.66
C ARG A 532 -10.32 14.12 17.90
N ALA A 533 -9.25 14.64 17.30
CA ALA A 533 -9.23 15.85 16.48
C ALA A 533 -9.39 15.53 14.99
N GLY A 534 -10.44 14.78 14.63
CA GLY A 534 -10.69 14.31 13.25
C GLY A 534 -11.47 15.29 12.39
N GLY A 535 -11.74 14.88 11.14
CA GLY A 535 -12.53 15.66 10.18
C GLY A 535 -13.95 15.96 10.66
N GLU A 536 -14.51 15.11 11.51
CA GLU A 536 -15.83 15.33 12.13
C GLU A 536 -15.89 16.58 13.02
N THR A 537 -14.75 17.05 13.53
CA THR A 537 -14.64 18.25 14.38
C THR A 537 -14.47 19.55 13.57
N ASN A 538 -14.45 19.46 12.24
CA ASN A 538 -14.37 20.63 11.38
C ASN A 538 -15.62 21.52 11.55
N PRO A 539 -15.46 22.85 11.72
CA PRO A 539 -16.58 23.76 11.52
C PRO A 539 -17.17 23.60 10.11
N ALA A 540 -18.49 23.74 9.98
CA ALA A 540 -19.20 23.52 8.72
C ALA A 540 -18.69 24.39 7.55
N ASP A 541 -18.23 25.60 7.85
CA ASP A 541 -17.65 26.55 6.88
C ASP A 541 -16.14 26.38 6.68
N LYS A 542 -15.49 25.47 7.42
CA LYS A 542 -14.03 25.24 7.42
C LYS A 542 -13.66 23.76 7.22
N PRO A 543 -14.27 23.04 6.24
CA PRO A 543 -13.89 21.64 5.99
C PRO A 543 -12.39 21.55 5.68
N GLY A 544 -11.72 20.58 6.30
CA GLY A 544 -10.29 20.35 6.13
C GLY A 544 -9.37 21.04 7.14
N ILE A 545 -9.88 21.87 8.06
CA ILE A 545 -9.02 22.54 9.06
C ILE A 545 -8.30 21.54 9.96
N ALA A 546 -8.94 20.43 10.36
CA ALA A 546 -8.32 19.38 11.17
C ALA A 546 -7.10 18.78 10.47
N SER A 547 -7.24 18.41 9.21
CA SER A 547 -6.13 17.82 8.45
C SER A 547 -5.06 18.86 8.08
N PHE A 548 -5.44 20.13 7.94
CA PHE A 548 -4.50 21.22 7.73
C PHE A 548 -3.67 21.48 9.00
N ALA A 549 -4.31 21.49 10.18
CA ALA A 549 -3.63 21.62 11.47
C ALA A 549 -2.65 20.46 11.68
N ALA A 550 -3.09 19.22 11.45
CA ALA A 550 -2.23 18.04 11.55
C ALA A 550 -1.00 18.13 10.63
N ALA A 551 -1.16 18.56 9.38
CA ALA A 551 -0.05 18.71 8.46
C ALA A 551 0.99 19.73 8.94
N LEU A 552 0.55 20.80 9.59
CA LEU A 552 1.45 21.84 10.10
C LEU A 552 2.24 21.40 11.35
N LEU A 553 1.81 20.38 12.08
CA LEU A 553 2.56 19.86 13.23
C LEU A 553 3.97 19.42 12.83
N ALA A 554 4.10 18.77 11.69
CA ALA A 554 5.39 18.30 11.17
C ALA A 554 6.18 19.36 10.37
N GLU A 555 5.66 20.60 10.29
CA GLU A 555 6.30 21.71 9.57
C GLU A 555 7.10 22.64 10.48
N GLY A 556 7.56 22.12 11.60
CA GLY A 556 8.45 22.80 12.54
C GLY A 556 7.84 23.00 13.91
N THR A 557 8.72 23.15 14.87
CA THR A 557 8.42 23.41 16.28
C THR A 557 8.92 24.79 16.68
N LYS A 558 8.68 25.19 17.93
CA LYS A 558 9.25 26.45 18.46
C LYS A 558 10.78 26.47 18.42
N THR A 559 11.43 25.31 18.34
CA THR A 559 12.89 25.15 18.39
C THR A 559 13.51 24.59 17.12
N ARG A 560 12.72 23.99 16.23
CA ARG A 560 13.19 23.33 14.98
C ARG A 560 12.42 23.85 13.77
N SER A 561 13.10 24.10 12.68
CA SER A 561 12.45 24.30 11.38
C SER A 561 11.86 23.00 10.83
N ALA A 562 11.03 23.08 9.79
CA ALA A 562 10.46 21.92 9.10
C ALA A 562 11.53 20.92 8.64
N ILE A 563 12.63 21.42 8.08
CA ILE A 563 13.77 20.58 7.63
C ILE A 563 14.47 19.94 8.82
N GLN A 564 14.72 20.69 9.91
CA GLN A 564 15.34 20.12 11.10
C GLN A 564 14.49 19.06 11.80
N VAL A 565 13.15 19.16 11.73
CA VAL A 565 12.25 18.07 12.19
C VAL A 565 12.42 16.84 11.32
N ALA A 566 12.48 17.01 10.00
CA ALA A 566 12.68 15.90 9.07
C ALA A 566 14.06 15.24 9.25
N GLU A 567 15.13 16.03 9.30
CA GLU A 567 16.50 15.55 9.56
C GLU A 567 16.61 14.81 10.90
N ALA A 568 15.91 15.29 11.94
CA ALA A 568 15.89 14.61 13.23
C ALA A 568 15.20 13.25 13.15
N ALA A 569 14.07 13.13 12.42
CA ALA A 569 13.37 11.86 12.21
C ALA A 569 14.22 10.88 11.38
N GLU A 570 14.83 11.35 10.28
CA GLU A 570 15.65 10.54 9.39
C GLU A 570 16.90 9.98 10.08
N ARG A 571 17.55 10.73 10.96
CA ARG A 571 18.65 10.22 11.81
C ARG A 571 18.24 9.06 12.71
N LEU A 572 16.95 9.00 13.09
CA LEU A 572 16.40 7.89 13.87
C LEU A 572 15.91 6.73 12.98
N GLY A 573 16.11 6.81 11.66
CA GLY A 573 15.68 5.82 10.70
C GLY A 573 14.17 5.80 10.47
N THR A 574 13.49 6.92 10.70
CA THR A 574 12.03 7.01 10.60
C THR A 574 11.60 8.26 9.82
N SER A 575 10.32 8.29 9.49
CA SER A 575 9.63 9.52 9.12
C SER A 575 8.51 9.78 10.12
N LEU A 576 8.26 11.04 10.42
CA LEU A 576 7.15 11.42 11.28
C LEU A 576 5.84 11.36 10.47
N GLY A 577 5.01 10.38 10.77
CA GLY A 577 3.68 10.23 10.18
C GLY A 577 2.67 11.09 10.94
N VAL A 578 2.07 12.10 10.29
CA VAL A 578 0.94 12.86 10.87
C VAL A 578 -0.24 12.78 9.91
N ASN A 579 -1.26 12.07 10.31
CA ASN A 579 -2.43 11.76 9.49
C ASN A 579 -3.72 12.11 10.22
N THR A 580 -4.77 12.39 9.44
CA THR A 580 -6.11 12.69 9.97
C THR A 580 -7.14 11.83 9.26
N SER A 581 -7.96 11.14 10.03
CA SER A 581 -9.19 10.48 9.59
C SER A 581 -10.40 11.35 9.92
N MET A 582 -11.58 10.85 9.65
CA MET A 582 -12.79 11.50 10.11
C MET A 582 -12.91 11.51 11.63
N ASP A 583 -12.53 10.42 12.31
CA ASP A 583 -12.73 10.25 13.75
C ASP A 583 -11.55 10.75 14.61
N GLY A 584 -10.40 11.04 14.02
CA GLY A 584 -9.24 11.47 14.79
C GLY A 584 -8.02 11.84 13.98
N ALA A 585 -7.02 12.39 14.67
CA ALA A 585 -5.69 12.65 14.16
C ALA A 585 -4.68 11.73 14.83
N ASN A 586 -3.72 11.24 14.07
CA ASN A 586 -2.66 10.34 14.52
C ASN A 586 -1.29 10.93 14.19
N ALA A 587 -0.40 10.96 15.17
CA ALA A 587 1.01 11.21 14.95
C ALA A 587 1.82 10.01 15.40
N SER A 588 2.66 9.44 14.52
CA SER A 588 3.33 8.17 14.78
C SER A 588 4.76 8.14 14.29
N VAL A 589 5.56 7.31 14.96
CA VAL A 589 6.93 6.94 14.60
C VAL A 589 7.12 5.45 14.74
N ASN A 590 7.95 4.88 13.87
CA ASN A 590 8.37 3.47 13.95
C ASN A 590 9.89 3.45 13.84
N VAL A 591 10.56 2.98 14.90
CA VAL A 591 12.01 3.08 15.06
C VAL A 591 12.61 1.79 15.63
N LEU A 592 13.91 1.63 15.48
CA LEU A 592 14.64 0.63 16.25
C LEU A 592 14.60 0.99 17.73
N SER A 593 14.54 0.00 18.61
CA SER A 593 14.29 0.19 20.05
C SER A 593 15.32 1.06 20.76
N ASN A 594 16.55 1.13 20.24
CA ASN A 594 17.61 2.03 20.75
C ASN A 594 17.35 3.52 20.46
N HIS A 595 16.39 3.85 19.59
CA HIS A 595 16.00 5.22 19.25
C HIS A 595 14.63 5.63 19.82
N ALA A 596 13.99 4.78 20.63
CA ALA A 596 12.62 5.01 21.12
C ALA A 596 12.46 6.30 21.92
N ASP A 597 13.44 6.63 22.75
CA ASP A 597 13.46 7.85 23.61
C ASP A 597 13.44 9.11 22.73
N GLU A 598 14.43 9.20 21.82
CA GLU A 598 14.62 10.38 20.98
C GLU A 598 13.44 10.55 20.00
N ALA A 599 12.89 9.44 19.52
CA ALA A 599 11.72 9.44 18.65
C ALA A 599 10.48 9.95 19.39
N LEU A 600 10.27 9.54 20.64
CA LEU A 600 9.15 10.03 21.45
C LEU A 600 9.33 11.51 21.83
N GLU A 601 10.53 11.95 22.16
CA GLU A 601 10.83 13.37 22.40
C GLU A 601 10.49 14.23 21.15
N LEU A 602 10.87 13.76 19.96
CA LEU A 602 10.56 14.44 18.69
C LEU A 602 9.04 14.46 18.42
N LEU A 603 8.36 13.32 18.63
CA LEU A 603 6.91 13.21 18.48
C LEU A 603 6.18 14.20 19.42
N ALA A 604 6.60 14.28 20.67
CA ALA A 604 6.03 15.20 21.65
C ALA A 604 6.29 16.68 21.30
N ASP A 605 7.48 17.00 20.81
CA ASP A 605 7.83 18.39 20.44
C ASP A 605 6.93 18.91 19.32
N VAL A 606 6.69 18.09 18.27
CA VAL A 606 5.82 18.49 17.15
C VAL A 606 4.35 18.61 17.54
N ILE A 607 3.88 17.80 18.48
CA ILE A 607 2.48 17.83 18.93
C ILE A 607 2.24 18.97 19.90
N ARG A 608 3.15 19.18 20.84
CA ARG A 608 2.99 20.12 21.97
C ARG A 608 3.47 21.54 21.65
N HIS A 609 4.42 21.69 20.74
CA HIS A 609 5.11 22.96 20.48
C HIS A 609 5.18 23.33 18.99
N PRO A 610 4.13 23.10 18.17
CA PRO A 610 4.18 23.45 16.76
C PRO A 610 4.42 24.94 16.56
N ALA A 611 5.20 25.28 15.53
CA ALA A 611 5.56 26.65 15.23
C ALA A 611 4.47 27.45 14.52
N PHE A 612 3.64 26.80 13.73
CA PHE A 612 2.69 27.45 12.81
C PHE A 612 3.35 28.62 12.04
N ASN A 613 4.55 28.36 11.48
CA ASN A 613 5.32 29.37 10.77
C ASN A 613 4.51 29.93 9.57
N PRO A 614 4.42 31.27 9.38
CA PRO A 614 3.66 31.87 8.29
C PRO A 614 4.08 31.39 6.89
N LEU A 615 5.38 31.18 6.67
CA LEU A 615 5.89 30.73 5.37
C LEU A 615 5.50 29.28 5.07
N ASP A 616 5.58 28.42 6.09
CA ASP A 616 5.16 27.01 5.96
C ASP A 616 3.65 26.90 5.85
N PHE A 617 2.89 27.71 6.56
CA PHE A 617 1.44 27.80 6.44
C PHE A 617 1.03 28.11 4.99
N GLU A 618 1.60 29.14 4.38
CA GLU A 618 1.29 29.51 3.00
C GLU A 618 1.79 28.46 1.98
N ARG A 619 2.93 27.84 2.24
CA ARG A 619 3.46 26.77 1.39
C ARG A 619 2.52 25.55 1.40
N ILE A 620 2.11 25.07 2.57
CA ILE A 620 1.18 23.94 2.73
C ILE A 620 -0.18 24.25 2.13
N ARG A 621 -0.70 25.49 2.34
CA ARG A 621 -1.95 25.93 1.71
C ARG A 621 -1.88 25.77 0.18
N LYS A 622 -0.86 26.36 -0.44
CA LYS A 622 -0.70 26.30 -1.90
C LYS A 622 -0.53 24.88 -2.39
N GLN A 623 0.26 24.05 -1.72
CA GLN A 623 0.44 22.64 -2.08
C GLN A 623 -0.87 21.86 -2.02
N ARG A 624 -1.68 22.05 -0.96
CA ARG A 624 -2.95 21.36 -0.79
C ARG A 624 -4.00 21.82 -1.79
N VAL A 625 -4.07 23.12 -2.07
CA VAL A 625 -4.97 23.66 -3.11
C VAL A 625 -4.64 23.05 -4.47
N LEU A 626 -3.35 22.96 -4.81
CA LEU A 626 -2.91 22.30 -6.05
C LEU A 626 -3.19 20.79 -6.05
N ALA A 627 -2.99 20.11 -4.91
CA ALA A 627 -3.32 18.70 -4.79
C ALA A 627 -4.81 18.43 -5.04
N ILE A 628 -5.70 19.26 -4.48
CA ILE A 628 -7.14 19.17 -4.75
C ILE A 628 -7.45 19.40 -6.25
N GLN A 629 -6.75 20.30 -6.91
CA GLN A 629 -6.90 20.50 -8.35
C GLN A 629 -6.44 19.29 -9.17
N GLN A 630 -5.32 18.66 -8.73
CA GLN A 630 -4.81 17.45 -9.38
C GLN A 630 -5.74 16.22 -9.19
N GLU A 631 -6.62 16.19 -8.18
CA GLU A 631 -7.63 15.14 -8.06
C GLU A 631 -8.54 15.05 -9.28
N SER A 632 -8.75 16.15 -10.02
CA SER A 632 -9.49 16.15 -11.28
C SER A 632 -8.76 15.39 -12.41
N ASP A 633 -7.50 15.05 -12.25
CA ASP A 633 -6.74 14.26 -13.20
C ASP A 633 -7.14 12.76 -13.15
N SER A 634 -7.83 12.29 -12.09
CA SER A 634 -8.28 10.91 -11.88
C SER A 634 -9.79 10.81 -11.70
N THR A 635 -10.45 9.93 -12.50
CA THR A 635 -11.90 9.66 -12.35
C THR A 635 -12.23 9.09 -10.99
N GLN A 636 -11.38 8.21 -10.46
CA GLN A 636 -11.56 7.60 -9.15
C GLN A 636 -11.44 8.62 -8.02
N ALA A 637 -10.42 9.49 -8.06
CA ALA A 637 -10.25 10.54 -7.07
C ALA A 637 -11.43 11.51 -7.06
N MET A 638 -11.94 11.87 -8.25
CA MET A 638 -13.17 12.67 -8.38
C MET A 638 -14.37 11.97 -7.74
N ALA A 639 -14.59 10.68 -8.01
CA ALA A 639 -15.71 9.92 -7.46
C ALA A 639 -15.66 9.84 -5.93
N ILE A 640 -14.48 9.58 -5.36
CA ILE A 640 -14.27 9.52 -3.90
C ILE A 640 -14.55 10.88 -3.24
N ARG A 641 -14.27 11.98 -3.91
CA ARG A 641 -14.58 13.33 -3.41
C ARG A 641 -16.05 13.69 -3.55
N VAL A 642 -16.62 13.44 -4.72
CA VAL A 642 -17.99 13.83 -5.09
C VAL A 642 -19.04 13.00 -4.34
N GLY A 643 -18.80 11.69 -4.19
CA GLY A 643 -19.76 10.76 -3.62
C GLY A 643 -20.27 11.15 -2.23
N PRO A 644 -19.41 11.35 -1.23
CA PRO A 644 -19.83 11.78 0.10
C PRO A 644 -20.57 13.12 0.08
N ARG A 645 -20.13 14.04 -0.79
CA ARG A 645 -20.73 15.37 -0.93
C ARG A 645 -22.21 15.27 -1.34
N LEU A 646 -22.50 14.39 -2.28
CA LEU A 646 -23.86 14.15 -2.78
C LEU A 646 -24.77 13.49 -1.72
N VAL A 647 -24.21 12.68 -0.81
CA VAL A 647 -24.95 11.96 0.22
C VAL A 647 -25.12 12.79 1.51
N TYR A 648 -24.06 13.42 2.00
CA TYR A 648 -24.02 14.12 3.28
C TYR A 648 -24.17 15.65 3.17
N GLY A 649 -24.11 16.20 1.95
CA GLY A 649 -24.22 17.64 1.74
C GLY A 649 -23.13 18.42 2.47
N ASP A 650 -23.51 19.48 3.20
CA ASP A 650 -22.61 20.36 3.95
C ASP A 650 -22.21 19.82 5.34
N GLN A 651 -22.61 18.59 5.68
CA GLN A 651 -22.18 17.97 6.93
C GLN A 651 -20.70 17.56 6.87
N PRO A 652 -20.01 17.40 8.01
CA PRO A 652 -18.58 17.04 8.04
C PRO A 652 -18.24 15.80 7.20
N TYR A 653 -19.08 14.76 7.21
CA TYR A 653 -18.89 13.54 6.40
C TYR A 653 -19.13 13.74 4.90
N GLY A 654 -19.68 14.87 4.47
CA GLY A 654 -19.84 15.24 3.06
C GLY A 654 -18.56 15.80 2.43
N PHE A 655 -17.52 16.01 3.20
CA PHE A 655 -16.25 16.53 2.69
C PHE A 655 -15.12 15.52 2.83
N ALA A 656 -14.23 15.49 1.85
CA ALA A 656 -12.95 14.81 2.01
C ALA A 656 -12.16 15.46 3.17
N SER A 657 -11.34 14.67 3.88
CA SER A 657 -10.51 15.18 4.98
C SER A 657 -9.55 16.29 4.54
N SER A 658 -9.16 16.33 3.27
CA SER A 658 -8.35 17.39 2.65
C SER A 658 -9.06 18.75 2.56
N GLY A 659 -10.38 18.79 2.73
CA GLY A 659 -11.19 19.99 2.60
C GLY A 659 -11.51 20.36 1.15
N THR A 660 -11.87 21.62 0.92
CA THR A 660 -12.13 22.18 -0.41
C THR A 660 -11.13 23.29 -0.73
N LYS A 661 -10.98 23.61 -2.01
CA LYS A 661 -10.16 24.77 -2.43
C LYS A 661 -10.61 26.04 -1.71
N ALA A 662 -11.91 26.32 -1.71
CA ALA A 662 -12.48 27.52 -1.10
C ALA A 662 -12.23 27.57 0.42
N SER A 663 -12.43 26.46 1.14
CA SER A 663 -12.16 26.41 2.56
C SER A 663 -10.68 26.66 2.88
N LEU A 664 -9.75 25.99 2.15
CA LEU A 664 -8.31 26.14 2.37
C LEU A 664 -7.81 27.56 2.07
N GLU A 665 -8.33 28.19 1.02
CA GLU A 665 -8.00 29.59 0.65
C GLU A 665 -8.51 30.57 1.70
N SER A 666 -9.61 30.28 2.41
CA SER A 666 -10.18 31.13 3.44
C SER A 666 -9.56 30.96 4.82
N LEU A 667 -8.85 29.82 5.09
CA LEU A 667 -8.26 29.57 6.41
C LEU A 667 -7.22 30.65 6.77
N THR A 668 -7.25 31.07 8.02
CA THR A 668 -6.18 31.87 8.61
C THR A 668 -5.30 31.02 9.50
N ARG A 669 -4.07 31.44 9.69
CA ARG A 669 -3.13 30.75 10.58
C ARG A 669 -3.64 30.74 12.03
N GLU A 670 -4.26 31.81 12.44
CA GLU A 670 -4.85 31.99 13.78
C GLU A 670 -6.00 31.01 14.01
N GLU A 671 -6.85 30.76 13.02
CA GLU A 671 -7.92 29.77 13.11
C GLU A 671 -7.34 28.35 13.24
N VAL A 672 -6.32 28.00 12.46
CA VAL A 672 -5.67 26.70 12.55
C VAL A 672 -4.95 26.50 13.89
N GLN A 673 -4.30 27.53 14.41
CA GLN A 673 -3.69 27.51 15.74
C GLN A 673 -4.74 27.39 16.84
N ALA A 674 -5.87 28.08 16.72
CA ALA A 674 -7.00 27.98 17.64
C ALA A 674 -7.60 26.57 17.62
N PHE A 675 -7.78 25.97 16.43
CA PHE A 675 -8.23 24.61 16.27
C PHE A 675 -7.30 23.62 16.99
N TRP A 676 -5.98 23.70 16.74
CA TRP A 676 -5.00 22.87 17.44
C TRP A 676 -5.11 23.03 18.95
N SER A 677 -5.16 24.24 19.45
CA SER A 677 -5.25 24.55 20.88
C SER A 677 -6.52 24.00 21.55
N ALA A 678 -7.61 23.92 20.78
CA ALA A 678 -8.91 23.43 21.26
C ALA A 678 -9.05 21.91 21.25
N HIS A 679 -8.33 21.21 20.36
CA HIS A 679 -8.55 19.79 20.10
C HIS A 679 -7.36 18.87 20.44
N TYR A 680 -6.16 19.42 20.69
CA TYR A 680 -5.00 18.62 21.07
C TYR A 680 -4.69 18.80 22.55
N GLY A 681 -5.00 17.76 23.34
CA GLY A 681 -4.75 17.78 24.77
C GLY A 681 -4.79 16.38 25.39
N PRO A 682 -4.25 16.22 26.61
CA PRO A 682 -4.06 14.91 27.21
C PRO A 682 -5.37 14.15 27.48
N GLN A 683 -6.48 14.85 27.78
CA GLN A 683 -7.74 14.22 28.16
C GLN A 683 -8.47 13.56 26.98
N ASP A 684 -8.24 14.06 25.76
CA ASP A 684 -8.89 13.55 24.55
C ASP A 684 -7.87 12.88 23.59
N SER A 685 -6.76 12.46 24.17
CA SER A 685 -5.69 11.75 23.46
C SER A 685 -5.30 10.47 24.17
N ALA A 686 -4.66 9.57 23.41
CA ALA A 686 -4.00 8.40 23.95
C ALA A 686 -2.63 8.21 23.32
N LEU A 687 -1.67 7.79 24.13
CA LEU A 687 -0.36 7.36 23.68
C LEU A 687 -0.35 5.84 23.62
N VAL A 688 0.06 5.29 22.49
CA VAL A 688 0.10 3.84 22.26
C VAL A 688 1.53 3.42 21.95
N PHE A 689 2.01 2.40 22.63
CA PHE A 689 3.28 1.73 22.37
C PHE A 689 3.05 0.28 21.95
N ALA A 690 3.81 -0.19 20.97
CA ALA A 690 3.93 -1.62 20.67
C ALA A 690 5.37 -1.97 20.29
N GLY A 691 5.82 -3.15 20.65
CA GLY A 691 7.14 -3.68 20.33
C GLY A 691 8.09 -3.82 21.54
N ASP A 692 9.40 -3.69 21.29
CA ASP A 692 10.47 -3.93 22.28
C ASP A 692 10.62 -2.78 23.29
N ILE A 693 9.57 -2.57 24.07
CA ILE A 693 9.52 -1.62 25.18
C ILE A 693 8.71 -2.22 26.32
N THR A 694 9.25 -2.19 27.54
CA THR A 694 8.59 -2.69 28.75
C THR A 694 7.66 -1.65 29.38
N GLU A 695 6.71 -2.08 30.23
CA GLU A 695 5.80 -1.12 30.91
C GLU A 695 6.54 -0.08 31.78
N PRO A 696 7.57 -0.45 32.58
CA PRO A 696 8.34 0.56 33.32
C PRO A 696 9.01 1.59 32.41
N GLU A 697 9.58 1.18 31.26
CA GLU A 697 10.17 2.07 30.27
C GLU A 697 9.12 2.98 29.65
N ALA A 698 8.02 2.41 29.15
CA ALA A 698 6.91 3.18 28.55
C ALA A 698 6.32 4.19 29.52
N ARG A 699 6.18 3.81 30.81
CA ARG A 699 5.71 4.71 31.87
C ARG A 699 6.69 5.87 32.13
N LEU A 700 7.97 5.55 32.25
CA LEU A 700 9.01 6.56 32.48
C LEU A 700 9.07 7.55 31.32
N LEU A 701 9.08 7.05 30.08
CA LEU A 701 9.13 7.89 28.88
C LEU A 701 7.86 8.74 28.71
N ALA A 702 6.67 8.14 28.89
CA ALA A 702 5.41 8.88 28.80
C ALA A 702 5.32 9.98 29.83
N GLU A 703 5.71 9.72 31.08
CA GLU A 703 5.73 10.72 32.15
C GLU A 703 6.76 11.81 31.89
N HIS A 704 7.97 11.45 31.38
CA HIS A 704 9.01 12.41 31.04
C HIS A 704 8.56 13.39 29.96
N VAL A 705 7.94 12.89 28.89
CA VAL A 705 7.66 13.70 27.67
C VAL A 705 6.29 14.34 27.70
N PHE A 706 5.29 13.74 28.35
CA PHE A 706 3.90 14.19 28.37
C PHE A 706 3.35 14.49 29.77
N GLY A 707 4.06 14.17 30.84
CA GLY A 707 3.55 14.29 32.22
C GLY A 707 3.15 15.73 32.63
N ASP A 708 3.82 16.71 32.06
CA ASP A 708 3.56 18.14 32.27
C ASP A 708 2.66 18.74 31.15
N TRP A 709 2.21 17.93 30.17
CA TRP A 709 1.35 18.42 29.12
C TRP A 709 0.00 18.85 29.67
N SER A 710 -0.26 20.14 29.58
CA SER A 710 -1.51 20.76 30.01
C SER A 710 -2.16 21.46 28.82
N ALA A 711 -3.41 21.14 28.57
CA ALA A 711 -4.26 21.84 27.61
C ALA A 711 -5.71 21.77 28.10
N THR A 712 -6.46 22.83 27.88
CA THR A 712 -7.90 22.83 28.13
C THR A 712 -8.60 22.49 26.83
N ILE A 713 -9.12 21.26 26.72
CA ILE A 713 -9.89 20.84 25.56
C ILE A 713 -11.27 21.50 25.62
N GLN A 714 -11.73 22.04 24.50
CA GLN A 714 -13.11 22.49 24.39
C GLN A 714 -14.05 21.27 24.26
N ALA A 715 -15.27 21.41 24.73
CA ALA A 715 -16.26 20.34 24.75
C ALA A 715 -16.43 19.67 23.37
N SER A 716 -16.70 18.37 23.38
CA SER A 716 -16.94 17.57 22.19
C SER A 716 -17.93 18.24 21.22
N VAL A 717 -17.57 18.26 19.93
CA VAL A 717 -18.46 18.76 18.88
C VAL A 717 -19.67 17.81 18.80
N THR A 718 -20.87 18.36 18.92
CA THR A 718 -22.09 17.61 18.64
C THR A 718 -22.34 17.64 17.13
N LEU A 719 -22.23 16.48 16.50
CA LEU A 719 -22.52 16.37 15.07
C LEU A 719 -24.02 16.53 14.79
N PRO A 720 -24.39 17.11 13.65
CA PRO A 720 -25.77 17.10 13.20
C PRO A 720 -26.24 15.65 12.97
N PRO A 721 -27.56 15.38 13.12
CA PRO A 721 -28.10 14.07 12.77
C PRO A 721 -27.79 13.75 11.29
N PRO A 722 -27.67 12.46 10.92
CA PRO A 722 -27.51 12.06 9.52
C PRO A 722 -28.56 12.74 8.64
N PRO A 723 -28.21 13.12 7.40
CA PRO A 723 -29.20 13.72 6.48
C PRO A 723 -30.29 12.72 6.13
N ALA A 724 -31.37 13.19 5.55
CA ALA A 724 -32.38 12.30 4.97
C ALA A 724 -31.72 11.44 3.86
N PRO A 725 -32.07 10.15 3.78
CA PRO A 725 -31.57 9.29 2.72
C PRO A 725 -31.86 9.90 1.34
N PRO A 726 -30.92 9.86 0.39
CA PRO A 726 -31.17 10.33 -0.97
C PRO A 726 -32.22 9.45 -1.67
N THR A 727 -32.86 9.95 -2.71
CA THR A 727 -33.64 9.13 -3.64
C THR A 727 -32.70 8.61 -4.73
N GLN A 728 -32.99 7.41 -5.25
CA GLN A 728 -32.18 6.78 -6.30
C GLN A 728 -32.14 7.65 -7.55
N ARG A 729 -30.95 7.92 -8.04
CA ARG A 729 -30.67 8.64 -9.30
C ARG A 729 -29.25 8.33 -9.79
N ILE A 730 -29.04 8.49 -11.08
CA ILE A 730 -27.73 8.41 -11.70
C ILE A 730 -27.15 9.82 -11.77
N ILE A 731 -25.97 10.03 -11.22
CA ILE A 731 -25.23 11.30 -11.29
C ILE A 731 -24.04 11.13 -12.22
N ILE A 732 -23.99 11.93 -13.28
CA ILE A 732 -22.86 11.94 -14.21
C ILE A 732 -21.96 13.14 -13.91
N VAL A 733 -20.67 12.88 -13.71
CA VAL A 733 -19.61 13.89 -13.67
C VAL A 733 -18.75 13.72 -14.92
N ASP A 734 -18.69 14.76 -15.74
CA ASP A 734 -18.01 14.68 -17.02
C ASP A 734 -16.49 14.76 -16.88
N LYS A 735 -15.78 13.76 -17.42
CA LYS A 735 -14.33 13.76 -17.64
C LYS A 735 -14.03 13.34 -19.07
N PRO A 736 -13.93 14.30 -20.00
CA PRO A 736 -13.75 14.02 -21.43
C PRO A 736 -12.48 13.22 -21.70
N GLY A 737 -12.58 12.24 -22.59
CA GLY A 737 -11.46 11.41 -23.04
C GLY A 737 -11.03 10.32 -22.05
N SER A 738 -11.74 10.14 -20.95
CA SER A 738 -11.41 9.10 -19.96
C SER A 738 -11.55 7.70 -20.58
N PRO A 739 -10.54 6.82 -20.46
CA PRO A 739 -10.61 5.47 -20.99
C PRO A 739 -11.49 4.54 -20.14
N GLN A 740 -11.69 4.89 -18.87
CA GLN A 740 -12.53 4.18 -17.91
C GLN A 740 -13.51 5.13 -17.22
N THR A 741 -14.63 4.56 -16.78
CA THR A 741 -15.62 5.22 -15.93
C THR A 741 -15.44 4.76 -14.49
N ALA A 742 -15.41 5.69 -13.54
CA ALA A 742 -15.52 5.36 -12.13
C ALA A 742 -17.01 5.22 -11.77
N LEU A 743 -17.45 3.97 -11.66
CA LEU A 743 -18.81 3.58 -11.25
C LEU A 743 -18.85 3.35 -9.75
N TYR A 744 -19.64 4.13 -9.02
CA TYR A 744 -19.87 3.93 -7.59
C TYR A 744 -21.35 4.04 -7.22
N VAL A 745 -21.85 3.07 -6.49
CA VAL A 745 -23.14 3.11 -5.82
C VAL A 745 -22.91 3.52 -4.38
N ILE A 746 -23.53 4.60 -3.93
CA ILE A 746 -23.21 5.27 -2.67
C ILE A 746 -24.49 5.58 -1.90
N GLY A 747 -24.45 5.37 -0.57
CA GLY A 747 -25.56 5.71 0.32
C GLY A 747 -25.10 6.03 1.73
N LEU A 748 -26.07 6.30 2.61
CA LEU A 748 -25.78 6.38 4.04
C LEU A 748 -25.34 4.99 4.53
N GLY A 749 -24.29 4.96 5.34
CA GLY A 749 -23.79 3.74 5.95
C GLY A 749 -24.09 3.67 7.44
N ILE A 750 -23.16 3.15 8.23
CA ILE A 750 -23.38 2.76 9.63
C ILE A 750 -22.45 3.47 10.60
N ARG A 751 -22.83 3.49 11.88
CA ARG A 751 -21.95 3.88 12.98
C ARG A 751 -21.03 2.72 13.36
N SER A 752 -19.78 3.02 13.74
CA SER A 752 -18.81 2.02 14.21
C SER A 752 -19.24 1.32 15.52
N THR A 753 -20.19 1.91 16.23
CA THR A 753 -20.72 1.39 17.49
C THR A 753 -21.97 0.52 17.31
N THR A 754 -22.45 0.30 16.09
CA THR A 754 -23.61 -0.56 15.83
C THR A 754 -23.38 -1.98 16.38
N PRO A 755 -24.35 -2.55 17.14
CA PRO A 755 -24.22 -3.91 17.67
C PRO A 755 -24.11 -4.97 16.57
N ASP A 756 -24.74 -4.73 15.43
CA ASP A 756 -24.80 -5.66 14.30
C ASP A 756 -23.54 -5.59 13.40
N LEU A 757 -22.52 -4.81 13.78
CA LEU A 757 -21.29 -4.66 13.00
C LEU A 757 -20.66 -5.99 12.56
N PRO A 758 -20.59 -7.06 13.40
CA PRO A 758 -20.08 -8.35 12.93
C PRO A 758 -20.92 -8.96 11.81
N ALA A 759 -22.25 -8.88 11.88
CA ALA A 759 -23.14 -9.39 10.83
C ALA A 759 -23.01 -8.57 9.53
N ILE A 760 -22.88 -7.24 9.65
CA ILE A 760 -22.65 -6.33 8.51
C ILE A 760 -21.31 -6.61 7.85
N ASN A 761 -20.25 -6.89 8.61
CA ASN A 761 -18.94 -7.24 8.03
C ASN A 761 -19.02 -8.55 7.24
N VAL A 762 -19.68 -9.59 7.76
CA VAL A 762 -19.86 -10.87 7.06
C VAL A 762 -20.74 -10.69 5.81
N MET A 763 -21.80 -9.90 5.91
CA MET A 763 -22.65 -9.55 4.78
C MET A 763 -21.84 -8.84 3.70
N ASN A 764 -21.07 -7.81 4.07
CA ASN A 764 -20.26 -7.05 3.15
C ASN A 764 -19.16 -7.92 2.50
N TYR A 765 -18.54 -8.85 3.26
CA TYR A 765 -17.59 -9.81 2.71
C TYR A 765 -18.18 -10.62 1.56
N THR A 766 -19.44 -11.05 1.70
CA THR A 766 -20.17 -11.78 0.67
C THR A 766 -20.54 -10.87 -0.51
N LEU A 767 -20.96 -9.62 -0.25
CA LEU A 767 -21.41 -8.70 -1.29
C LEU A 767 -20.27 -8.21 -2.19
N GLY A 768 -19.23 -7.59 -1.60
CA GLY A 768 -18.15 -6.96 -2.34
C GLY A 768 -16.87 -6.77 -1.50
N GLY A 769 -16.80 -7.30 -0.28
CA GLY A 769 -15.65 -7.12 0.62
C GLY A 769 -14.51 -8.12 0.41
N SER A 770 -14.59 -8.97 -0.61
CA SER A 770 -13.55 -9.94 -0.96
C SER A 770 -13.42 -10.08 -2.47
N PHE A 771 -12.32 -10.65 -2.93
CA PHE A 771 -12.16 -10.94 -4.35
C PHE A 771 -13.22 -11.96 -4.84
N ALA A 772 -13.55 -12.95 -4.01
CA ALA A 772 -14.56 -13.95 -4.29
C ALA A 772 -16.01 -13.49 -4.04
N SER A 773 -16.22 -12.21 -3.76
CA SER A 773 -17.52 -11.61 -3.50
C SER A 773 -18.42 -11.59 -4.75
N ARG A 774 -19.73 -11.53 -4.52
CA ARG A 774 -20.74 -11.58 -5.60
C ARG A 774 -20.51 -10.50 -6.66
N ILE A 775 -20.29 -9.24 -6.26
CA ILE A 775 -20.08 -8.13 -7.19
C ILE A 775 -18.81 -8.34 -8.04
N ASN A 776 -17.71 -8.71 -7.40
CA ASN A 776 -16.45 -8.88 -8.13
C ASN A 776 -16.47 -10.10 -9.04
N MET A 777 -17.06 -11.22 -8.60
CA MET A 777 -17.23 -12.40 -9.44
C MET A 777 -18.09 -12.11 -10.67
N ASN A 778 -19.16 -11.33 -10.53
CA ASN A 778 -20.02 -10.91 -11.64
C ASN A 778 -19.27 -9.99 -12.62
N LEU A 779 -18.82 -8.81 -12.15
CA LEU A 779 -18.31 -7.76 -13.05
C LEU A 779 -16.91 -8.06 -13.61
N ARG A 780 -16.02 -8.65 -12.81
CA ARG A 780 -14.66 -8.99 -13.24
C ARG A 780 -14.62 -10.33 -13.93
N GLU A 781 -15.07 -11.39 -13.25
CA GLU A 781 -14.77 -12.74 -13.63
C GLU A 781 -15.74 -13.29 -14.69
N GLU A 782 -17.03 -12.95 -14.62
CA GLU A 782 -18.02 -13.40 -15.61
C GLU A 782 -18.06 -12.50 -16.83
N HIS A 783 -17.92 -11.18 -16.63
CA HIS A 783 -18.12 -10.21 -17.70
C HIS A 783 -16.84 -9.52 -18.20
N GLY A 784 -15.73 -9.53 -17.45
CA GLY A 784 -14.50 -8.83 -17.82
C GLY A 784 -14.67 -7.30 -17.97
N TYR A 785 -15.62 -6.70 -17.24
CA TYR A 785 -15.91 -5.26 -17.32
C TYR A 785 -14.90 -4.38 -16.58
N THR A 786 -14.19 -4.97 -15.63
CA THR A 786 -13.32 -4.27 -14.68
C THR A 786 -12.09 -5.11 -14.35
N TYR A 787 -11.05 -4.47 -13.83
CA TYR A 787 -9.97 -5.15 -13.12
C TYR A 787 -10.39 -5.56 -11.69
N GLY A 788 -11.28 -4.79 -11.04
CA GLY A 788 -11.82 -5.13 -9.72
C GLY A 788 -12.83 -4.11 -9.23
N VAL A 789 -13.80 -4.61 -8.48
CA VAL A 789 -14.83 -3.80 -7.79
C VAL A 789 -15.03 -4.34 -6.38
N GLN A 790 -15.40 -3.46 -5.48
CA GLN A 790 -15.59 -3.81 -4.07
C GLN A 790 -16.75 -3.07 -3.44
N SER A 791 -17.23 -3.56 -2.28
CA SER A 791 -18.13 -2.83 -1.40
C SER A 791 -17.51 -2.59 -0.03
N LEU A 792 -17.89 -1.48 0.60
CA LEU A 792 -17.31 -1.03 1.85
C LEU A 792 -18.29 -0.20 2.66
N PHE A 793 -18.37 -0.43 3.96
CA PHE A 793 -18.98 0.46 4.94
C PHE A 793 -17.89 1.26 5.64
N MET A 794 -17.86 2.57 5.44
CA MET A 794 -16.98 3.48 6.19
C MET A 794 -17.61 3.74 7.56
N ALA A 795 -17.44 2.79 8.49
CA ALA A 795 -18.06 2.85 9.80
C ALA A 795 -17.34 3.84 10.73
N TYR A 796 -17.66 5.14 10.60
CA TYR A 796 -17.18 6.18 11.51
C TYR A 796 -17.99 6.21 12.80
N ARG A 797 -17.53 6.99 13.81
CA ARG A 797 -18.21 7.05 15.12
C ARG A 797 -19.69 7.40 15.02
N GLU A 798 -20.04 8.39 14.24
CA GLU A 798 -21.42 8.91 14.14
C GLU A 798 -22.11 8.55 12.83
N GLY A 799 -21.53 7.72 12.02
CA GLY A 799 -22.01 7.30 10.72
C GLY A 799 -20.90 7.35 9.67
N GLY A 800 -21.22 6.98 8.45
CA GLY A 800 -20.28 7.06 7.33
C GLY A 800 -20.95 6.53 6.09
N PRO A 801 -20.36 6.69 4.89
CA PRO A 801 -20.99 6.21 3.66
C PRO A 801 -20.82 4.71 3.47
N PHE A 802 -21.79 4.13 2.78
CA PHE A 802 -21.66 2.85 2.07
C PHE A 802 -21.20 3.13 0.65
N TYR A 803 -20.27 2.32 0.15
CA TYR A 803 -19.81 2.33 -1.23
C TYR A 803 -19.88 0.92 -1.83
N ALA A 804 -20.25 0.84 -3.11
CA ALA A 804 -20.00 -0.32 -3.94
C ALA A 804 -19.54 0.16 -5.32
N GLY A 805 -18.36 -0.22 -5.80
CA GLY A 805 -17.87 0.27 -7.09
C GLY A 805 -16.40 0.05 -7.37
N GLY A 806 -15.97 0.63 -8.48
CA GLY A 806 -14.61 0.61 -9.00
C GLY A 806 -14.53 1.21 -10.40
N LEU A 807 -13.43 0.97 -11.08
CA LEU A 807 -13.22 1.42 -12.46
C LEU A 807 -13.73 0.36 -13.46
N VAL A 808 -14.55 0.77 -14.41
CA VAL A 808 -15.05 -0.10 -15.48
C VAL A 808 -14.68 0.48 -16.84
N ARG A 809 -14.58 -0.35 -17.86
CA ARG A 809 -14.40 0.16 -19.22
C ARG A 809 -15.55 1.09 -19.60
N THR A 810 -15.24 2.19 -20.29
CA THR A 810 -16.22 3.22 -20.69
C THR A 810 -17.34 2.66 -21.56
N ASP A 811 -17.05 1.72 -22.46
CA ASP A 811 -18.02 1.12 -23.38
C ASP A 811 -19.03 0.17 -22.72
N VAL A 812 -18.73 -0.31 -21.50
CA VAL A 812 -19.58 -1.23 -20.72
C VAL A 812 -20.18 -0.57 -19.48
N THR A 813 -20.10 0.75 -19.35
CA THR A 813 -20.61 1.46 -18.16
C THR A 813 -22.06 1.08 -17.81
N ALA A 814 -22.98 1.17 -18.76
CA ALA A 814 -24.39 0.86 -18.51
C ALA A 814 -24.65 -0.62 -18.16
N PRO A 815 -24.09 -1.64 -18.87
CA PRO A 815 -24.23 -3.03 -18.43
C PRO A 815 -23.58 -3.27 -17.05
N ALA A 816 -22.42 -2.66 -16.75
CA ALA A 816 -21.78 -2.79 -15.44
C ALA A 816 -22.64 -2.19 -14.31
N THR A 817 -23.27 -1.04 -14.56
CA THR A 817 -24.22 -0.42 -13.62
C THR A 817 -25.41 -1.34 -13.34
N ARG A 818 -25.96 -1.98 -14.36
CA ARG A 818 -27.07 -2.94 -14.20
C ARG A 818 -26.66 -4.13 -13.36
N GLU A 819 -25.52 -4.75 -13.66
CA GLU A 819 -25.01 -5.91 -12.92
C GLU A 819 -24.66 -5.56 -11.46
N MET A 820 -24.06 -4.39 -11.22
CA MET A 820 -23.82 -3.88 -9.87
C MET A 820 -25.11 -3.78 -9.06
N MET A 821 -26.14 -3.16 -9.63
CA MET A 821 -27.43 -3.01 -8.97
C MET A 821 -28.13 -4.36 -8.79
N LEU A 822 -27.97 -5.30 -9.71
CA LEU A 822 -28.49 -6.66 -9.58
C LEU A 822 -27.93 -7.34 -8.32
N GLU A 823 -26.62 -7.32 -8.11
CA GLU A 823 -26.00 -7.95 -6.95
C GLU A 823 -26.37 -7.25 -5.64
N ILE A 824 -26.51 -5.93 -5.65
CA ILE A 824 -27.01 -5.15 -4.50
C ILE A 824 -28.46 -5.54 -4.15
N HIS A 825 -29.31 -5.82 -5.13
CA HIS A 825 -30.66 -6.33 -4.86
C HIS A 825 -30.64 -7.78 -4.38
N ARG A 826 -29.78 -8.62 -4.96
CA ARG A 826 -29.68 -10.03 -4.61
C ARG A 826 -29.28 -10.27 -3.16
N ILE A 827 -28.38 -9.46 -2.58
CA ILE A 827 -27.97 -9.65 -1.19
C ILE A 827 -29.13 -9.45 -0.19
N LEU A 828 -30.19 -8.75 -0.59
CA LEU A 828 -31.39 -8.50 0.23
C LEU A 828 -32.38 -9.68 0.22
N THR A 829 -32.41 -10.45 -0.87
CA THR A 829 -33.41 -11.49 -1.13
C THR A 829 -32.82 -12.90 -1.14
N ASP A 830 -31.56 -13.03 -1.55
CA ASP A 830 -30.87 -14.30 -1.66
C ASP A 830 -29.90 -14.46 -0.48
N PRO A 831 -30.27 -15.19 0.59
CA PRO A 831 -29.38 -15.44 1.71
C PRO A 831 -28.04 -16.01 1.24
N PRO A 832 -26.95 -15.80 2.00
CA PRO A 832 -25.70 -16.44 1.68
C PRO A 832 -25.86 -17.96 1.73
N THR A 833 -25.30 -18.64 0.75
CA THR A 833 -25.21 -20.10 0.77
C THR A 833 -24.41 -20.57 1.98
N PRO A 834 -24.58 -21.80 2.45
CA PRO A 834 -23.76 -22.33 3.56
C PRO A 834 -22.25 -22.20 3.31
N ALA A 835 -21.81 -22.31 2.05
CA ALA A 835 -20.42 -22.15 1.66
C ALA A 835 -19.96 -20.69 1.76
N GLU A 836 -20.74 -19.73 1.24
CA GLU A 836 -20.44 -18.28 1.35
C GLU A 836 -20.40 -17.84 2.83
N LEU A 837 -21.39 -18.26 3.64
CA LEU A 837 -21.43 -17.91 5.05
C LEU A 837 -20.24 -18.48 5.82
N LYS A 838 -19.91 -19.76 5.58
CA LYS A 838 -18.73 -20.38 6.20
C LYS A 838 -17.46 -19.62 5.81
N MET A 839 -17.26 -19.38 4.52
CA MET A 839 -16.11 -18.66 3.99
C MET A 839 -15.98 -17.26 4.63
N ALA A 840 -17.05 -16.47 4.64
CA ALA A 840 -17.02 -15.12 5.18
C ALA A 840 -16.75 -15.09 6.69
N LYS A 841 -17.31 -16.04 7.45
CA LYS A 841 -17.05 -16.18 8.90
C LYS A 841 -15.61 -16.61 9.17
N ASP A 842 -15.14 -17.65 8.50
CA ASP A 842 -13.78 -18.16 8.69
C ASP A 842 -12.74 -17.10 8.32
N ALA A 843 -12.89 -16.45 7.18
CA ALA A 843 -12.02 -15.35 6.77
C ALA A 843 -12.03 -14.20 7.79
N SER A 844 -13.22 -13.80 8.27
CA SER A 844 -13.33 -12.72 9.28
C SER A 844 -12.66 -13.06 10.61
N ILE A 845 -12.67 -14.34 11.02
CA ILE A 845 -12.05 -14.79 12.25
C ILE A 845 -10.53 -14.96 12.06
N GLN A 846 -10.13 -15.64 11.01
CA GLN A 846 -8.75 -16.07 10.81
C GLN A 846 -7.83 -14.93 10.34
N SER A 847 -8.37 -13.84 9.79
CA SER A 847 -7.60 -12.63 9.48
C SER A 847 -7.28 -11.73 10.70
N ILE A 848 -7.89 -12.00 11.87
CA ILE A 848 -7.65 -11.14 13.05
C ILE A 848 -6.20 -11.16 13.53
N PRO A 849 -5.48 -12.33 13.61
CA PRO A 849 -4.08 -12.37 14.04
C PRO A 849 -3.16 -11.46 13.20
N GLY A 850 -3.35 -11.35 11.90
CA GLY A 850 -2.57 -10.47 11.03
C GLY A 850 -2.61 -8.98 11.42
N ARG A 851 -3.63 -8.54 12.18
CA ARG A 851 -3.69 -7.18 12.73
C ARG A 851 -2.67 -6.91 13.83
N PHE A 852 -1.98 -7.95 14.30
CA PHE A 852 -1.00 -7.89 15.39
C PHE A 852 0.39 -8.39 14.93
N GLU A 853 0.58 -8.59 13.65
CA GLU A 853 1.81 -9.13 13.08
C GLU A 853 2.99 -8.15 13.21
N THR A 854 2.72 -6.85 13.08
CA THR A 854 3.76 -5.81 13.22
C THR A 854 3.46 -4.87 14.38
N ALA A 855 4.49 -4.27 14.95
CA ALA A 855 4.34 -3.25 15.99
C ALA A 855 3.46 -2.07 15.52
N ALA A 856 3.62 -1.65 14.27
CA ALA A 856 2.81 -0.58 13.68
C ALA A 856 1.33 -0.97 13.54
N ALA A 857 1.03 -2.21 13.08
CA ALA A 857 -0.33 -2.71 12.97
C ALA A 857 -0.99 -2.87 14.36
N THR A 858 -0.24 -3.39 15.33
CA THR A 858 -0.65 -3.51 16.74
C THR A 858 -0.95 -2.14 17.36
N THR A 859 -0.11 -1.15 17.08
CA THR A 859 -0.32 0.25 17.52
C THR A 859 -1.62 0.81 16.91
N ALA A 860 -1.86 0.59 15.61
CA ALA A 860 -3.07 1.04 14.92
C ALA A 860 -4.34 0.35 15.45
N ALA A 861 -4.30 -0.98 15.67
CA ALA A 861 -5.41 -1.73 16.27
C ALA A 861 -5.74 -1.22 17.68
N THR A 862 -4.73 -0.96 18.49
CA THR A 862 -4.88 -0.43 19.86
C THR A 862 -5.39 1.02 19.85
N ALA A 863 -4.92 1.87 18.93
CA ALA A 863 -5.42 3.23 18.75
C ALA A 863 -6.92 3.26 18.42
N ASN A 864 -7.40 2.32 17.60
CA ASN A 864 -8.82 2.16 17.29
C ASN A 864 -9.68 1.77 18.50
N ILE A 865 -9.11 1.05 19.47
CA ILE A 865 -9.81 0.77 20.75
C ILE A 865 -10.13 2.09 21.47
N PHE A 866 -9.14 2.98 21.58
CA PHE A 866 -9.37 4.30 22.19
C PHE A 866 -10.32 5.17 21.37
N LEU A 867 -10.07 5.26 20.06
CA LEU A 867 -10.78 6.19 19.17
C LEU A 867 -12.28 5.87 19.13
N LEU A 868 -12.62 4.58 19.04
CA LEU A 868 -13.97 4.08 18.91
C LEU A 868 -14.61 3.69 20.26
N GLY A 869 -13.92 3.92 21.39
CA GLY A 869 -14.43 3.61 22.73
C GLY A 869 -14.71 2.14 22.99
N ARG A 870 -13.92 1.24 22.40
CA ARG A 870 -14.06 -0.21 22.51
C ARG A 870 -13.41 -0.74 23.80
N PRO A 871 -13.84 -1.88 24.34
CA PRO A 871 -13.17 -2.54 25.45
C PRO A 871 -11.78 -3.05 25.03
N LEU A 872 -10.84 -3.19 25.98
CA LEU A 872 -9.45 -3.62 25.71
C LEU A 872 -9.38 -5.02 25.08
N ASP A 873 -10.30 -5.88 25.41
CA ASP A 873 -10.40 -7.26 24.89
C ASP A 873 -11.26 -7.37 23.61
N TYR A 874 -11.56 -6.25 22.96
CA TYR A 874 -12.45 -6.21 21.80
C TYR A 874 -12.08 -7.26 20.73
N TYR A 875 -10.82 -7.30 20.35
CA TYR A 875 -10.36 -8.23 19.30
C TYR A 875 -10.37 -9.69 19.77
N SER A 876 -10.10 -9.94 21.04
CA SER A 876 -10.13 -11.30 21.62
C SER A 876 -11.56 -11.88 21.69
N THR A 877 -12.56 -11.03 21.83
CA THR A 877 -13.99 -11.44 21.89
C THR A 877 -14.67 -11.47 20.52
N LEU A 878 -14.07 -10.87 19.50
CA LEU A 878 -14.66 -10.72 18.17
C LEU A 878 -14.90 -12.07 17.45
N PRO A 879 -14.02 -13.08 17.55
CA PRO A 879 -14.24 -14.40 16.94
C PRO A 879 -15.55 -15.05 17.36
N ASP A 880 -15.91 -14.96 18.65
CA ASP A 880 -17.13 -15.58 19.15
C ASP A 880 -18.38 -14.91 18.58
N LYS A 881 -18.33 -13.61 18.35
CA LYS A 881 -19.43 -12.86 17.71
C LYS A 881 -19.65 -13.30 16.26
N TYR A 882 -18.59 -13.62 15.54
CA TYR A 882 -18.69 -14.13 14.16
C TYR A 882 -19.20 -15.58 14.12
N ARG A 883 -18.75 -16.45 15.04
CA ARG A 883 -19.09 -17.88 15.04
C ARG A 883 -20.59 -18.14 15.14
N VAL A 884 -21.32 -17.34 15.90
CA VAL A 884 -22.75 -17.54 16.15
C VAL A 884 -23.67 -17.04 15.03
N LEU A 885 -23.16 -16.28 14.06
CA LEU A 885 -23.97 -15.70 12.99
C LEU A 885 -24.62 -16.75 12.10
N THR A 886 -25.89 -16.52 11.77
CA THR A 886 -26.72 -17.36 10.88
C THR A 886 -26.99 -16.66 9.55
N PRO A 887 -27.46 -17.38 8.51
CA PRO A 887 -27.87 -16.76 7.23
C PRO A 887 -28.94 -15.67 7.43
N GLU A 888 -29.83 -15.86 8.38
CA GLU A 888 -30.90 -14.92 8.72
C GLU A 888 -30.34 -13.62 9.29
N ASP A 889 -29.28 -13.69 10.14
CA ASP A 889 -28.61 -12.50 10.67
C ASP A 889 -27.96 -11.70 9.54
N ILE A 890 -27.37 -12.35 8.55
CA ILE A 890 -26.75 -11.72 7.40
C ILE A 890 -27.80 -11.03 6.50
N THR A 891 -28.90 -11.73 6.21
CA THR A 891 -30.00 -11.16 5.43
C THR A 891 -30.62 -9.95 6.16
N LYS A 892 -30.82 -10.06 7.47
CA LYS A 892 -31.31 -8.96 8.29
C LYS A 892 -30.33 -7.77 8.28
N ALA A 893 -29.03 -8.03 8.39
CA ALA A 893 -28.03 -6.99 8.30
C ALA A 893 -28.08 -6.27 6.94
N ALA A 894 -28.21 -7.01 5.84
CA ALA A 894 -28.38 -6.42 4.51
C ALA A 894 -29.63 -5.54 4.44
N GLN A 895 -30.79 -6.06 4.84
CA GLN A 895 -32.07 -5.36 4.79
C GLN A 895 -32.12 -4.12 5.69
N SER A 896 -31.37 -4.11 6.80
CA SER A 896 -31.32 -2.98 7.72
C SER A 896 -30.34 -1.88 7.30
N THR A 897 -29.40 -2.16 6.38
CA THR A 897 -28.33 -1.24 6.04
C THR A 897 -28.27 -0.84 4.56
N ILE A 898 -28.79 -1.68 3.67
CA ILE A 898 -28.81 -1.41 2.22
C ILE A 898 -30.25 -1.18 1.76
N HIS A 899 -30.51 0.00 1.26
CA HIS A 899 -31.81 0.42 0.76
C HIS A 899 -31.63 0.90 -0.69
N PRO A 900 -31.81 0.06 -1.72
CA PRO A 900 -31.51 0.40 -3.12
C PRO A 900 -32.18 1.69 -3.59
N ASP A 901 -33.43 1.94 -3.18
CA ASP A 901 -34.16 3.17 -3.55
C ASP A 901 -33.53 4.45 -2.97
N ASN A 902 -32.60 4.30 -2.02
CA ASN A 902 -31.90 5.38 -1.33
C ASN A 902 -30.40 5.42 -1.69
N LEU A 903 -30.00 4.79 -2.78
CA LEU A 903 -28.62 4.79 -3.25
C LEU A 903 -28.45 5.72 -4.46
N LEU A 904 -27.38 6.49 -4.47
CA LEU A 904 -26.93 7.26 -5.62
C LEU A 904 -26.01 6.40 -6.48
N ILE A 905 -26.16 6.48 -7.79
CA ILE A 905 -25.29 5.85 -8.76
C ILE A 905 -24.44 6.96 -9.37
N LEU A 906 -23.16 7.02 -9.02
CA LEU A 906 -22.22 8.04 -9.47
C LEU A 906 -21.36 7.48 -10.60
N GLU A 907 -21.37 8.17 -11.74
CA GLU A 907 -20.61 7.83 -12.93
C GLU A 907 -19.66 8.98 -13.30
N VAL A 908 -18.37 8.80 -13.08
CA VAL A 908 -17.36 9.79 -13.47
C VAL A 908 -16.62 9.27 -14.69
N GLY A 909 -16.85 9.90 -15.85
CA GLY A 909 -16.30 9.43 -17.12
C GLY A 909 -16.59 10.35 -18.28
N ASP A 910 -16.29 9.91 -19.50
CA ASP A 910 -16.60 10.67 -20.73
C ASP A 910 -18.11 10.66 -20.98
N LYS A 911 -18.77 11.74 -20.55
CA LYS A 911 -20.22 11.90 -20.67
C LYS A 911 -20.73 11.60 -22.07
N THR A 912 -20.02 12.01 -23.11
CA THR A 912 -20.46 11.84 -24.51
C THR A 912 -20.56 10.37 -24.90
N LYS A 913 -19.78 9.51 -24.26
CA LYS A 913 -19.74 8.06 -24.49
C LYS A 913 -20.71 7.30 -23.60
N ILE A 914 -20.84 7.67 -22.31
CA ILE A 914 -21.59 6.88 -21.33
C ILE A 914 -23.07 7.24 -21.25
N GLU A 915 -23.43 8.52 -21.40
CA GLU A 915 -24.80 9.01 -21.21
C GLU A 915 -25.83 8.35 -22.14
N PRO A 916 -25.57 8.12 -23.45
CA PRO A 916 -26.55 7.49 -24.33
C PRO A 916 -26.96 6.08 -23.89
N SER A 917 -26.01 5.27 -23.41
CA SER A 917 -26.28 3.91 -22.94
C SER A 917 -26.94 3.89 -21.55
N LEU A 918 -26.56 4.80 -20.65
CA LEU A 918 -27.20 4.97 -19.35
C LEU A 918 -28.65 5.42 -19.48
N LYS A 919 -28.98 6.30 -20.43
CA LYS A 919 -30.38 6.68 -20.76
C LYS A 919 -31.22 5.48 -21.21
N GLN A 920 -30.64 4.61 -22.03
CA GLN A 920 -31.30 3.40 -22.50
C GLN A 920 -31.56 2.39 -21.36
N LEU A 921 -30.74 2.39 -20.33
CA LEU A 921 -30.89 1.52 -19.17
C LEU A 921 -32.19 1.77 -18.41
N ASN A 922 -32.69 3.01 -18.44
CA ASN A 922 -33.94 3.44 -17.78
C ASN A 922 -34.07 2.98 -16.32
N LEU A 923 -32.95 2.99 -15.61
CA LEU A 923 -32.85 2.51 -14.23
C LEU A 923 -33.33 3.56 -13.23
N ALA A 924 -32.91 4.81 -13.42
CA ALA A 924 -33.23 5.94 -12.53
C ALA A 924 -33.08 7.28 -13.29
N PRO A 925 -33.64 8.39 -12.78
CA PRO A 925 -33.40 9.73 -13.34
C PRO A 925 -31.91 10.04 -13.40
N ILE A 926 -31.50 10.73 -14.49
CA ILE A 926 -30.11 11.17 -14.69
C ILE A 926 -30.01 12.65 -14.34
N GLU A 927 -29.05 12.98 -13.49
CA GLU A 927 -28.68 14.33 -13.12
C GLU A 927 -27.16 14.51 -13.36
N TYR A 928 -26.68 15.74 -13.28
CA TYR A 928 -25.28 16.06 -13.51
C TYR A 928 -24.68 16.79 -12.31
N ALA A 929 -23.40 16.55 -12.07
CA ALA A 929 -22.67 17.31 -11.05
C ALA A 929 -21.33 17.79 -11.60
N ASP A 930 -20.82 18.86 -11.01
CA ASP A 930 -19.47 19.32 -11.26
C ASP A 930 -18.44 18.47 -10.49
N PRO A 931 -17.15 18.61 -10.75
CA PRO A 931 -16.11 17.89 -10.03
C PRO A 931 -16.01 18.18 -8.51
N LEU A 932 -16.79 19.14 -8.01
CA LEU A 932 -16.89 19.48 -6.59
C LEU A 932 -18.11 18.84 -5.91
N GLY A 933 -18.98 18.17 -6.70
CA GLY A 933 -20.21 17.54 -6.22
C GLY A 933 -21.40 18.48 -6.13
N ASN A 934 -21.36 19.66 -6.77
CA ASN A 934 -22.52 20.54 -6.90
C ASN A 934 -23.37 20.10 -8.08
N LEU A 935 -24.66 19.91 -7.87
CA LEU A 935 -25.58 19.60 -8.96
C LEU A 935 -25.63 20.78 -9.96
N ILE A 936 -25.57 20.45 -11.24
CA ILE A 936 -25.67 21.40 -12.36
C ILE A 936 -26.93 21.10 -13.19
N GLN A 937 -27.59 22.16 -13.71
CA GLN A 937 -28.80 22.02 -14.49
C GLN A 937 -28.54 21.52 -15.92
#